data_09ba70deb2827a406feddcd7266d70ac
#
_entry.id   09ba70deb2827a406feddcd7266d70ac
#
_cell.length_a   1.000
_cell.length_b   1.000
_cell.length_c   1.000
_cell.angle_alpha   90.00
_cell.angle_beta   90.00
_cell.angle_gamma   90.00
#
_symmetry.space_group_name_H-M   'P 1'
#
loop_
_entity.id
_entity.type
_entity.pdbx_description
1 polymer ?
#
loop_
_entity_poly.entity_id
_entity_poly.type
_entity_poly.pdbx_seq_one_letter_code
_entity_poly.pdbx_strand_id
1 'polypeptide(L)'
;MTSLAILLTIGLPLWQDMQATSVNANTQRTEVVYYASREDALEKGFRESENYLDLNGIWDFKYFEDHHAMEALEGYPQWDKIKVPGNWEVQGWGTAIYTNIPYDFCPVDPQPPVLPESVPAGLYHRTFSVPASWAGREVYLNLCGTKSGTYVYVNGQEVGYSEDSKDLARFNITNYLKEGRNELLLKIYRYTTASFLEDQDFWRLSGEERDVYLSSEAKDSGFDFSVVSTLTQDLKSGVFYMKMRSAAPTEVSYELLDKSGEVVSDARFDFNGTMVTVADTIPGIHPWSAETPHLYTLLLNVNGEYTRFHVGFRRLEIATVKDGDRDVKAFLVNGQPVKFKGVNMHEHNPYTGHYITRENILEDLTLMKRANINAIRTSHYPQPREFYELCDSLGFYVYDEANIETHAMGYDIKKTLGNKPEWLTKHIDRTLNMYYRTSNYPCVTLLSLGNESGNGVNFYETYKLLKDLEKDGQNRPIVYERAEYDWNTDIINPMYPGADWYRRMGETFSTRPVIPCEYAHAMGNSTGSLDLQWNEIYAHTHLQGGFIWDWVDQGLYDEKRGWTYGGDYGENAPSDGNFNCNGLVGPDRDPHPGYYEVKHVYQEVDITPVDLEKGLFQIFNRRYFTSLGDYKITYWVERDGKRPFWWFKHKLHFDTAPQSAEEFKVKLPRMKKAGQYRIFFEVSAARELPLIAKGTILANVEVFLKDTSVREFQAVKGQVEVTDGDTQVVLRSDKAQLIFDKADGYVKSWTVKGKDMVDPDFGLRANFWRAPVDNDYGSGEPMRSAAYREVPKPLLVEAGKLEDGSAVIRLTGTGVRGNETYTFLADGTLKIDVTTEPAGAQGLDRWRRVMIPRLGFRFRVAEDDFRYFGRGPVENYWDRSSCTFKSIWKGSAAAEYYPYVRPQETGHHTDTEWLEVGGLAITGGQPFEFNVLRQSVEDLDDGLQKQQRHISDVPVRDFTEVCLDYRQSGVGGYDSWGNRPEESRVLWMDQSYSYSFTLIPGIKGEKANHITK
;
A
#
# COMPACT_ATOMS: atom_id res chain seq x y z
N MET A 1 53.48 3.32 51.87
CA MET A 1 52.99 2.25 51.01
C MET A 1 51.54 2.52 50.76
N THR A 2 51.28 3.17 49.65
CA THR A 2 49.91 3.47 49.16
C THR A 2 49.56 2.46 48.09
N SER A 3 48.66 1.54 48.39
CA SER A 3 48.14 0.57 47.43
C SER A 3 47.25 1.29 46.39
N LEU A 4 47.73 1.36 45.18
CA LEU A 4 46.93 1.80 44.03
C LEU A 4 46.01 0.63 43.66
N ALA A 5 44.75 0.71 44.02
CA ALA A 5 43.75 -0.21 43.50
C ALA A 5 43.47 0.17 42.03
N ILE A 6 43.95 -0.67 41.10
CA ILE A 6 43.57 -0.63 39.69
C ILE A 6 42.12 -1.15 39.68
N LEU A 7 41.16 -0.24 39.57
CA LEU A 7 39.79 -0.59 39.15
C LEU A 7 39.90 -0.99 37.67
N LEU A 8 39.89 -2.29 37.42
CA LEU A 8 39.51 -2.82 36.11
C LEU A 8 38.04 -2.43 35.88
N THR A 9 37.81 -1.38 35.15
CA THR A 9 36.52 -1.14 34.56
C THR A 9 36.29 -2.26 33.53
N ILE A 10 35.56 -3.30 33.93
CA ILE A 10 34.96 -4.25 32.97
C ILE A 10 34.01 -3.39 32.19
N GLY A 11 34.36 -3.08 30.92
CA GLY A 11 33.47 -2.39 29.99
C GLY A 11 32.18 -3.21 29.81
N LEU A 12 31.07 -2.54 29.53
CA LEU A 12 29.83 -3.22 29.14
C LEU A 12 30.07 -4.06 27.87
N PRO A 13 29.39 -5.20 27.70
CA PRO A 13 29.36 -5.91 26.42
C PRO A 13 28.91 -4.97 25.28
N LEU A 14 29.42 -5.16 24.05
CA LEU A 14 29.11 -4.24 22.94
C LEU A 14 27.61 -4.08 22.68
N TRP A 15 26.83 -5.14 22.83
CA TRP A 15 25.39 -5.09 22.63
C TRP A 15 24.63 -4.24 23.69
N GLN A 16 25.27 -3.95 24.81
CA GLN A 16 24.78 -3.06 25.89
C GLN A 16 25.48 -1.69 25.87
N ASP A 17 26.51 -1.52 25.07
CA ASP A 17 27.24 -0.25 24.99
C ASP A 17 26.57 0.72 24.02
N MET A 18 26.05 1.80 24.56
CA MET A 18 25.37 2.83 23.76
C MET A 18 26.30 3.51 22.73
N GLN A 19 27.61 3.50 22.93
CA GLN A 19 28.58 4.11 22.01
C GLN A 19 29.06 3.14 20.91
N ALA A 20 28.85 1.83 21.07
CA ALA A 20 29.18 0.87 20.05
C ALA A 20 28.16 0.92 18.91
N THR A 21 28.62 0.86 17.66
CA THR A 21 27.80 0.64 16.46
C THR A 21 28.30 -0.59 15.71
N SER A 22 29.64 -0.69 15.53
CA SER A 22 30.31 -1.84 14.95
C SER A 22 31.75 -1.93 15.44
N VAL A 23 32.33 -3.13 15.39
CA VAL A 23 33.75 -3.38 15.66
C VAL A 23 34.30 -4.23 14.51
N ASN A 24 35.37 -3.77 13.90
CA ASN A 24 36.06 -4.42 12.76
C ASN A 24 35.16 -4.65 11.53
N ALA A 25 33.97 -4.10 11.50
CA ALA A 25 33.20 -4.02 10.25
C ALA A 25 33.79 -2.93 9.35
N ASN A 26 33.90 -3.22 8.07
CA ASN A 26 34.40 -2.26 7.10
C ASN A 26 33.36 -1.15 6.91
N THR A 27 33.88 0.08 6.67
CA THR A 27 33.02 1.20 6.26
C THR A 27 32.17 0.81 5.06
N GLN A 28 30.90 1.20 5.09
CA GLN A 28 29.96 0.97 3.98
C GLN A 28 30.45 1.57 2.68
N ARG A 29 30.20 0.87 1.60
CA ARG A 29 30.57 1.24 0.24
C ARG A 29 29.63 0.62 -0.78
N THR A 30 29.85 0.95 -2.05
CA THR A 30 29.12 0.32 -3.15
C THR A 30 29.32 -1.20 -3.14
N GLU A 31 28.24 -1.94 -3.13
CA GLU A 31 28.25 -3.41 -3.11
C GLU A 31 28.52 -3.95 -4.52
N VAL A 32 29.71 -4.45 -4.73
CA VAL A 32 30.17 -5.02 -6.01
C VAL A 32 30.91 -6.32 -5.80
N VAL A 33 31.03 -7.13 -6.87
CA VAL A 33 31.94 -8.30 -6.96
C VAL A 33 32.85 -8.12 -8.15
N TYR A 34 34.00 -8.79 -8.10
CA TYR A 34 35.00 -8.74 -9.17
C TYR A 34 34.96 -9.98 -10.04
N TYR A 35 35.34 -9.83 -11.31
CA TYR A 35 35.41 -10.87 -12.34
C TYR A 35 36.82 -10.86 -12.94
N ALA A 36 37.31 -12.02 -13.40
CA ALA A 36 38.65 -12.15 -13.97
C ALA A 36 38.75 -11.57 -15.40
N SER A 37 37.60 -11.40 -16.09
CA SER A 37 37.63 -10.89 -17.46
C SER A 37 36.54 -9.84 -17.67
N ARG A 38 36.75 -9.01 -18.69
CA ARG A 38 35.77 -8.04 -19.19
C ARG A 38 34.46 -8.72 -19.61
N GLU A 39 34.57 -9.82 -20.32
CA GLU A 39 33.45 -10.59 -20.83
C GLU A 39 32.62 -11.13 -19.67
N ASP A 40 33.27 -11.75 -18.68
CA ASP A 40 32.59 -12.26 -17.48
C ASP A 40 31.85 -11.16 -16.71
N ALA A 41 32.48 -10.00 -16.56
CA ALA A 41 31.85 -8.86 -15.87
C ALA A 41 30.62 -8.34 -16.62
N LEU A 42 30.54 -8.44 -17.94
CA LEU A 42 29.40 -8.01 -18.75
C LEU A 42 28.28 -9.05 -18.81
N GLU A 43 28.63 -10.36 -18.81
CA GLU A 43 27.68 -11.45 -19.08
C GLU A 43 27.15 -12.12 -17.80
N LYS A 44 28.00 -12.29 -16.76
CA LYS A 44 27.64 -13.01 -15.54
C LYS A 44 26.90 -12.14 -14.53
N GLY A 45 25.97 -12.75 -13.79
CA GLY A 45 25.31 -12.13 -12.65
C GLY A 45 26.26 -11.99 -11.43
N PHE A 46 25.84 -11.20 -10.44
CA PHE A 46 26.57 -10.96 -9.21
C PHE A 46 26.97 -12.27 -8.50
N ARG A 47 26.02 -13.21 -8.38
CA ARG A 47 26.23 -14.52 -7.71
C ARG A 47 26.98 -15.55 -8.58
N GLU A 48 27.25 -15.23 -9.85
CA GLU A 48 27.97 -16.13 -10.78
C GLU A 48 29.47 -15.78 -10.87
N SER A 49 29.92 -14.73 -10.15
CA SER A 49 31.33 -14.39 -10.07
C SER A 49 32.12 -15.51 -9.36
N GLU A 50 33.33 -15.80 -9.85
CA GLU A 50 34.29 -16.68 -9.16
C GLU A 50 34.80 -16.10 -7.84
N ASN A 51 34.57 -14.81 -7.60
CA ASN A 51 34.90 -14.12 -6.35
C ASN A 51 33.70 -14.00 -5.40
N TYR A 52 32.65 -14.78 -5.62
CA TYR A 52 31.47 -14.93 -4.77
C TYR A 52 31.31 -16.37 -4.29
N LEU A 53 31.05 -16.56 -2.99
CA LEU A 53 30.75 -17.88 -2.42
C LEU A 53 29.51 -17.78 -1.53
N ASP A 54 28.42 -18.40 -1.95
CA ASP A 54 27.14 -18.44 -1.21
C ASP A 54 27.28 -19.23 0.10
N LEU A 55 26.84 -18.64 1.20
CA LEU A 55 26.71 -19.28 2.49
C LEU A 55 25.25 -19.50 2.92
N ASN A 56 24.29 -19.14 2.09
CA ASN A 56 22.88 -19.41 2.38
C ASN A 56 22.60 -20.91 2.48
N GLY A 57 21.45 -21.27 3.07
CA GLY A 57 20.98 -22.65 3.15
C GLY A 57 20.74 -23.11 4.58
N ILE A 58 20.95 -24.39 4.87
CA ILE A 58 20.68 -24.96 6.21
C ILE A 58 21.92 -24.82 7.09
N TRP A 59 21.77 -24.18 8.24
CA TRP A 59 22.81 -24.01 9.24
C TRP A 59 22.51 -24.83 10.50
N ASP A 60 23.53 -25.11 11.30
CA ASP A 60 23.39 -25.52 12.69
C ASP A 60 22.92 -24.33 13.50
N PHE A 61 21.95 -24.52 14.39
CA PHE A 61 21.34 -23.46 15.17
C PHE A 61 21.01 -23.89 16.58
N LYS A 62 21.09 -22.96 17.54
CA LYS A 62 20.56 -23.15 18.88
C LYS A 62 19.94 -21.88 19.38
N TYR A 63 18.65 -21.95 19.71
CA TYR A 63 17.91 -20.87 20.35
C TYR A 63 18.04 -20.93 21.87
N PHE A 64 18.11 -19.75 22.49
CA PHE A 64 18.14 -19.55 23.93
C PHE A 64 17.13 -18.46 24.29
N GLU A 65 16.22 -18.78 25.22
CA GLU A 65 15.28 -17.78 25.77
C GLU A 65 15.99 -16.69 26.60
N ASP A 66 17.17 -17.03 27.13
CA ASP A 66 18.01 -16.19 27.97
C ASP A 66 19.47 -16.25 27.48
N HIS A 67 20.02 -15.09 27.11
CA HIS A 67 21.41 -14.97 26.66
C HIS A 67 22.44 -15.50 27.66
N HIS A 68 22.15 -15.43 28.99
CA HIS A 68 23.07 -15.96 29.99
C HIS A 68 23.32 -17.46 29.82
N ALA A 69 22.29 -18.22 29.36
CA ALA A 69 22.45 -19.64 29.08
C ALA A 69 23.35 -19.87 27.84
N MET A 70 23.32 -18.99 26.84
CA MET A 70 24.23 -19.00 25.70
C MET A 70 25.66 -18.65 26.11
N GLU A 71 25.83 -17.64 26.95
CA GLU A 71 27.16 -17.18 27.41
C GLU A 71 27.84 -18.17 28.34
N ALA A 72 27.06 -18.88 29.15
CA ALA A 72 27.55 -19.92 30.05
C ALA A 72 27.89 -21.25 29.36
N LEU A 73 27.64 -21.36 28.06
CA LEU A 73 27.85 -22.60 27.33
C LEU A 73 29.33 -22.93 27.16
N GLU A 74 29.74 -24.12 27.63
CA GLU A 74 31.06 -24.69 27.40
C GLU A 74 31.03 -25.61 26.15
N GLY A 75 31.72 -25.21 25.06
CA GLY A 75 31.76 -25.99 23.82
C GLY A 75 30.55 -25.81 22.93
N TYR A 76 30.19 -26.80 22.13
CA TYR A 76 29.04 -26.73 21.24
C TYR A 76 27.80 -27.39 21.84
N PRO A 77 26.59 -26.81 21.64
CA PRO A 77 25.35 -27.44 22.09
C PRO A 77 24.96 -28.62 21.20
N GLN A 78 23.92 -29.31 21.58
CA GLN A 78 23.18 -30.13 20.62
C GLN A 78 22.47 -29.18 19.63
N TRP A 79 22.88 -29.28 18.37
CA TRP A 79 22.38 -28.40 17.31
C TRP A 79 21.01 -28.81 16.83
N ASP A 80 20.15 -27.82 16.63
CA ASP A 80 18.99 -27.85 15.76
C ASP A 80 19.39 -27.37 14.35
N LYS A 81 18.43 -27.20 13.44
CA LYS A 81 18.67 -26.72 12.07
C LYS A 81 17.79 -25.51 11.77
N ILE A 82 18.36 -24.50 11.14
CA ILE A 82 17.64 -23.31 10.67
C ILE A 82 17.98 -23.03 9.21
N LYS A 83 17.01 -22.48 8.48
CA LYS A 83 17.26 -21.97 7.12
C LYS A 83 17.74 -20.51 7.21
N VAL A 84 18.83 -20.21 6.52
CA VAL A 84 19.42 -18.88 6.35
C VAL A 84 19.38 -18.52 4.86
N PRO A 85 18.85 -17.36 4.45
CA PRO A 85 18.14 -16.38 5.28
C PRO A 85 16.78 -16.86 5.79
N GLY A 86 16.32 -16.24 6.90
CA GLY A 86 15.00 -16.45 7.48
C GLY A 86 14.94 -16.12 8.95
N ASN A 87 13.76 -15.67 9.41
CA ASN A 87 13.55 -15.31 10.79
C ASN A 87 13.34 -16.52 11.71
N TRP A 88 13.68 -16.39 12.98
CA TRP A 88 13.53 -17.47 13.99
C TRP A 88 12.07 -17.85 14.17
N GLU A 89 11.20 -16.84 14.31
CA GLU A 89 9.82 -16.97 14.76
C GLU A 89 8.98 -17.72 13.72
N VAL A 90 9.19 -17.49 12.44
CA VAL A 90 8.50 -18.24 11.36
C VAL A 90 9.07 -19.63 11.13
N GLN A 91 10.18 -19.95 11.80
CA GLN A 91 10.79 -21.29 11.78
C GLN A 91 10.62 -22.06 13.10
N GLY A 92 9.85 -21.51 14.06
CA GLY A 92 9.42 -22.19 15.27
C GLY A 92 10.23 -21.91 16.52
N TRP A 93 11.06 -20.85 16.55
CA TRP A 93 11.80 -20.42 17.75
C TRP A 93 11.41 -19.01 18.18
N GLY A 94 11.10 -18.86 19.46
CA GLY A 94 10.65 -17.61 20.02
C GLY A 94 9.20 -17.29 19.64
N THR A 95 8.80 -16.03 19.77
CA THR A 95 7.44 -15.55 19.55
C THR A 95 7.45 -14.39 18.55
N ALA A 96 6.67 -14.50 17.49
CA ALA A 96 6.39 -13.41 16.60
C ALA A 96 5.52 -12.37 17.33
N ILE A 97 6.01 -11.14 17.45
CA ILE A 97 5.33 -10.03 18.14
C ILE A 97 5.08 -8.94 17.10
N TYR A 98 3.87 -8.38 17.14
CA TYR A 98 3.56 -7.20 16.37
C TYR A 98 3.09 -6.08 17.29
N THR A 99 3.82 -4.98 17.27
CA THR A 99 3.44 -3.71 17.90
C THR A 99 3.75 -2.56 16.93
N ASN A 100 2.88 -1.57 16.88
CA ASN A 100 3.10 -0.33 16.16
C ASN A 100 3.98 0.63 17.00
N ILE A 101 3.44 1.11 18.13
CA ILE A 101 4.12 2.14 18.93
C ILE A 101 5.02 1.56 20.04
N PRO A 102 4.58 0.63 20.90
CA PRO A 102 5.41 0.20 22.03
C PRO A 102 6.61 -0.66 21.59
N TYR A 103 7.77 -0.42 22.19
CA TYR A 103 8.84 -1.42 22.12
C TYR A 103 8.35 -2.77 22.66
N ASP A 104 8.49 -3.83 21.89
CA ASP A 104 8.06 -5.17 22.28
C ASP A 104 8.79 -5.71 23.51
N PHE A 105 10.02 -5.28 23.76
CA PHE A 105 10.85 -5.70 24.90
C PHE A 105 10.73 -4.81 26.15
N CYS A 106 10.15 -3.62 26.05
CA CYS A 106 9.87 -2.71 27.16
C CYS A 106 8.64 -1.83 26.84
N PRO A 107 7.43 -2.44 26.80
CA PRO A 107 6.23 -1.76 26.32
C PRO A 107 5.69 -0.70 27.27
N VAL A 108 6.17 -0.64 28.50
CA VAL A 108 5.72 0.29 29.53
C VAL A 108 6.91 1.09 30.07
N ASP A 109 6.83 2.43 29.95
CA ASP A 109 7.82 3.40 30.45
C ASP A 109 9.28 3.07 30.06
N PRO A 110 9.61 3.00 28.76
CA PRO A 110 10.95 2.68 28.31
C PRO A 110 11.98 3.70 28.79
N GLN A 111 13.13 3.21 29.26
CA GLN A 111 14.23 4.02 29.81
C GLN A 111 15.54 3.76 29.03
N PRO A 112 15.62 4.16 27.74
CA PRO A 112 16.84 3.94 26.94
C PRO A 112 18.09 4.53 27.64
N PRO A 113 19.21 3.82 27.68
CA PRO A 113 19.55 2.58 26.99
C PRO A 113 19.35 1.29 27.81
N VAL A 114 18.51 1.29 28.84
CA VAL A 114 18.35 0.14 29.77
C VAL A 114 17.56 -0.98 29.07
N LEU A 115 18.25 -2.10 28.86
CA LEU A 115 17.67 -3.33 28.30
C LEU A 115 17.10 -4.24 29.40
N PRO A 116 16.22 -5.20 29.06
CA PRO A 116 15.82 -6.26 30.00
C PRO A 116 17.05 -7.04 30.54
N GLU A 117 16.92 -7.54 31.76
CA GLU A 117 17.98 -8.36 32.40
C GLU A 117 18.30 -9.63 31.58
N SER A 118 17.27 -10.20 30.94
CA SER A 118 17.39 -11.36 30.04
C SER A 118 16.85 -11.02 28.66
N VAL A 119 17.60 -11.36 27.63
CA VAL A 119 17.18 -11.21 26.23
C VAL A 119 17.34 -12.52 25.47
N PRO A 120 16.45 -12.88 24.56
CA PRO A 120 16.60 -14.04 23.70
C PRO A 120 17.84 -13.93 22.83
N ALA A 121 18.47 -15.09 22.54
CA ALA A 121 19.68 -15.13 21.71
C ALA A 121 19.71 -16.39 20.84
N GLY A 122 20.39 -16.28 19.72
CA GLY A 122 20.62 -17.37 18.77
C GLY A 122 22.09 -17.64 18.52
N LEU A 123 22.47 -18.88 18.52
CA LEU A 123 23.81 -19.33 18.17
C LEU A 123 23.73 -20.05 16.83
N TYR A 124 24.44 -19.52 15.82
CA TYR A 124 24.50 -20.07 14.47
C TYR A 124 25.86 -20.65 14.19
N HIS A 125 25.91 -21.79 13.52
CA HIS A 125 27.17 -22.43 13.14
C HIS A 125 27.10 -22.96 11.72
N ARG A 126 28.17 -22.71 10.95
CA ARG A 126 28.37 -23.24 9.61
C ARG A 126 29.83 -23.54 9.35
N THR A 127 30.05 -24.63 8.60
CA THR A 127 31.38 -24.93 8.08
C THR A 127 31.46 -24.59 6.60
N PHE A 128 32.59 -24.04 6.17
CA PHE A 128 32.81 -23.65 4.78
C PHE A 128 34.29 -23.92 4.38
N SER A 129 34.57 -23.87 3.08
CA SER A 129 35.91 -23.89 2.54
C SER A 129 36.02 -22.83 1.47
N VAL A 130 37.05 -22.01 1.51
CA VAL A 130 37.31 -21.01 0.47
C VAL A 130 37.94 -21.68 -0.76
N PRO A 131 37.64 -21.20 -1.99
CA PRO A 131 38.29 -21.70 -3.21
C PRO A 131 39.83 -21.56 -3.17
N ALA A 132 40.56 -22.52 -3.72
CA ALA A 132 42.02 -22.44 -3.80
C ALA A 132 42.49 -21.23 -4.63
N SER A 133 41.69 -20.76 -5.57
CA SER A 133 41.93 -19.53 -6.36
C SER A 133 41.99 -18.25 -5.51
N TRP A 134 41.46 -18.28 -4.28
CA TRP A 134 41.47 -17.14 -3.36
C TRP A 134 42.74 -17.06 -2.50
N ALA A 135 43.69 -17.95 -2.72
CA ALA A 135 44.97 -17.91 -2.01
C ALA A 135 45.71 -16.59 -2.27
N GLY A 136 46.07 -15.87 -1.20
CA GLY A 136 46.75 -14.57 -1.28
C GLY A 136 45.86 -13.38 -1.57
N ARG A 137 44.55 -13.57 -1.60
CA ARG A 137 43.53 -12.53 -1.73
C ARG A 137 42.98 -12.15 -0.35
N GLU A 138 42.29 -11.04 -0.27
CA GLU A 138 41.45 -10.71 0.89
C GLU A 138 40.07 -11.38 0.73
N VAL A 139 39.57 -11.91 1.85
CA VAL A 139 38.29 -12.58 1.93
C VAL A 139 37.39 -11.87 2.93
N TYR A 140 36.21 -11.52 2.50
CA TYR A 140 35.25 -10.80 3.30
C TYR A 140 34.00 -11.65 3.55
N LEU A 141 33.54 -11.68 4.80
CA LEU A 141 32.22 -12.14 5.17
C LEU A 141 31.22 -10.96 5.03
N ASN A 142 30.13 -11.19 4.33
CA ASN A 142 29.08 -10.24 4.12
C ASN A 142 27.78 -10.77 4.77
N LEU A 143 27.29 -10.08 5.81
CA LEU A 143 26.00 -10.27 6.44
C LEU A 143 25.11 -9.12 5.96
N CYS A 144 24.15 -9.41 5.06
CA CYS A 144 23.39 -8.36 4.38
C CYS A 144 22.26 -7.76 5.20
N GLY A 145 21.92 -8.40 6.32
CA GLY A 145 20.92 -7.91 7.27
C GLY A 145 20.69 -8.92 8.39
N THR A 146 21.08 -8.53 9.62
CA THR A 146 20.98 -9.39 10.81
C THR A 146 20.28 -8.67 11.94
N LYS A 147 19.13 -9.19 12.38
CA LYS A 147 18.35 -8.62 13.51
C LYS A 147 18.69 -9.40 14.80
N SER A 148 19.37 -8.81 15.77
CA SER A 148 19.90 -7.47 15.90
C SER A 148 21.45 -7.49 16.08
N GLY A 149 21.97 -7.47 17.31
CA GLY A 149 23.40 -7.39 17.58
C GLY A 149 24.11 -8.72 17.37
N THR A 150 25.15 -8.71 16.53
CA THR A 150 25.81 -9.93 16.05
C THR A 150 27.28 -9.91 16.31
N TYR A 151 27.80 -10.89 17.08
CA TYR A 151 29.22 -11.19 17.18
C TYR A 151 29.60 -12.26 16.18
N VAL A 152 30.67 -12.00 15.44
CA VAL A 152 31.23 -12.88 14.41
C VAL A 152 32.49 -13.58 14.92
N TYR A 153 32.52 -14.90 14.82
CA TYR A 153 33.70 -15.74 15.14
C TYR A 153 34.07 -16.62 13.95
N VAL A 154 35.36 -16.65 13.59
CA VAL A 154 35.90 -17.56 12.58
C VAL A 154 36.98 -18.44 13.23
N ASN A 155 36.84 -19.76 13.10
CA ASN A 155 37.74 -20.73 13.70
C ASN A 155 38.02 -20.51 15.22
N GLY A 156 36.96 -20.08 15.95
CA GLY A 156 36.98 -19.84 17.39
C GLY A 156 37.60 -18.49 17.81
N GLN A 157 37.99 -17.65 16.86
CA GLN A 157 38.51 -16.30 17.13
C GLN A 157 37.46 -15.25 16.81
N GLU A 158 37.27 -14.29 17.71
CA GLU A 158 36.35 -13.18 17.49
C GLU A 158 36.86 -12.27 16.38
N VAL A 159 36.05 -12.02 15.39
CA VAL A 159 36.34 -11.15 14.25
C VAL A 159 35.85 -9.73 14.50
N GLY A 160 34.58 -9.60 14.96
CA GLY A 160 33.95 -8.31 15.19
C GLY A 160 32.49 -8.38 15.59
N TYR A 161 31.86 -7.21 15.52
CA TYR A 161 30.47 -6.96 15.95
C TYR A 161 29.76 -5.98 15.02
N SER A 162 28.45 -6.13 14.86
CA SER A 162 27.55 -5.18 14.18
C SER A 162 26.14 -5.22 14.78
N GLU A 163 25.36 -4.13 14.68
CA GLU A 163 24.02 -4.02 15.25
C GLU A 163 23.01 -3.21 14.39
N ASP A 164 23.39 -2.75 13.19
CA ASP A 164 22.44 -2.18 12.23
C ASP A 164 21.76 -3.31 11.46
N SER A 165 20.48 -3.55 11.75
CA SER A 165 19.78 -4.77 11.28
C SER A 165 19.50 -4.79 9.78
N LYS A 166 19.47 -3.64 9.14
CA LYS A 166 18.98 -3.48 7.76
C LYS A 166 20.06 -3.02 6.78
N ASP A 167 21.32 -3.02 7.25
CA ASP A 167 22.46 -2.69 6.42
C ASP A 167 23.50 -3.80 6.38
N LEU A 168 24.33 -3.78 5.33
CA LEU A 168 25.40 -4.76 5.12
C LEU A 168 26.50 -4.62 6.17
N ALA A 169 26.75 -5.64 6.98
CA ALA A 169 27.94 -5.75 7.82
C ALA A 169 29.00 -6.59 7.12
N ARG A 170 30.15 -5.98 6.82
CA ARG A 170 31.22 -6.60 6.04
C ARG A 170 32.49 -6.72 6.85
N PHE A 171 33.01 -7.95 7.05
CA PHE A 171 34.16 -8.24 7.88
C PHE A 171 35.31 -8.86 7.06
N ASN A 172 36.50 -8.32 7.16
CA ASN A 172 37.71 -8.95 6.60
C ASN A 172 38.10 -10.16 7.46
N ILE A 173 37.89 -11.35 6.95
CA ILE A 173 38.17 -12.61 7.67
C ILE A 173 39.49 -13.27 7.24
N THR A 174 40.26 -12.67 6.36
CA THR A 174 41.49 -13.23 5.74
C THR A 174 42.42 -13.84 6.77
N ASN A 175 42.73 -13.09 7.84
CA ASN A 175 43.71 -13.50 8.86
C ASN A 175 43.18 -14.58 9.81
N TYR A 176 41.91 -14.90 9.77
CA TYR A 176 41.22 -15.91 10.60
C TYR A 176 41.08 -17.25 9.86
N LEU A 177 41.32 -17.25 8.52
CA LEU A 177 41.14 -18.44 7.69
C LEU A 177 42.35 -19.42 7.87
N LYS A 178 42.05 -20.70 7.75
CA LYS A 178 43.01 -21.79 7.62
C LYS A 178 42.80 -22.59 6.34
N GLU A 179 43.78 -23.34 5.92
CA GLU A 179 43.68 -24.20 4.76
C GLU A 179 42.60 -25.31 4.99
N GLY A 180 41.73 -25.53 4.01
CA GLY A 180 40.68 -26.50 4.04
C GLY A 180 39.39 -26.02 4.73
N ARG A 181 38.90 -26.77 5.69
CA ARG A 181 37.62 -26.51 6.37
C ARG A 181 37.75 -25.42 7.42
N ASN A 182 36.91 -24.39 7.32
CA ASN A 182 36.76 -23.30 8.28
C ASN A 182 35.42 -23.39 8.99
N GLU A 183 35.32 -22.74 10.12
CA GLU A 183 34.10 -22.65 10.94
C GLU A 183 33.71 -21.20 11.12
N LEU A 184 32.44 -20.88 10.86
CA LEU A 184 31.78 -19.61 11.16
C LEU A 184 30.81 -19.82 12.31
N LEU A 185 30.88 -19.00 13.33
CA LEU A 185 29.92 -18.95 14.44
C LEU A 185 29.40 -17.52 14.57
N LEU A 186 28.09 -17.36 14.64
CA LEU A 186 27.46 -16.08 14.94
C LEU A 186 26.71 -16.19 16.26
N LYS A 187 26.91 -15.19 17.13
CA LYS A 187 26.09 -15.02 18.33
C LYS A 187 25.19 -13.82 18.11
N ILE A 188 23.88 -14.04 18.02
CA ILE A 188 22.91 -12.99 17.75
C ILE A 188 22.04 -12.74 18.97
N TYR A 189 22.03 -11.50 19.45
CA TYR A 189 21.18 -11.03 20.54
C TYR A 189 19.94 -10.35 19.93
N ARG A 190 18.73 -10.77 20.36
CA ARG A 190 17.47 -10.23 19.83
C ARG A 190 17.34 -8.73 20.05
N TYR A 191 17.80 -8.25 21.20
CA TYR A 191 17.73 -6.84 21.59
C TYR A 191 19.10 -6.32 21.98
N THR A 192 19.40 -5.10 21.54
CA THR A 192 20.60 -4.33 21.86
C THR A 192 20.24 -2.89 22.16
N THR A 193 21.21 -2.07 22.56
CA THR A 193 20.96 -0.63 22.68
C THR A 193 20.52 0.00 21.37
N ALA A 194 20.91 -0.56 20.21
CA ALA A 194 20.47 -0.13 18.89
C ALA A 194 18.98 -0.44 18.63
N SER A 195 18.41 -1.42 19.29
CA SER A 195 16.98 -1.76 19.14
C SER A 195 16.04 -0.61 19.53
N PHE A 196 16.51 0.34 20.34
CA PHE A 196 15.76 1.58 20.62
C PHE A 196 15.65 2.53 19.43
N LEU A 197 16.44 2.34 18.37
CA LEU A 197 16.34 3.06 17.09
C LEU A 197 15.65 2.25 15.98
N GLU A 198 15.15 1.05 16.30
CA GLU A 198 14.52 0.14 15.33
C GLU A 198 13.11 -0.25 15.79
N ASP A 199 12.28 0.79 15.96
CA ASP A 199 10.92 0.69 16.48
C ASP A 199 9.86 0.71 15.37
N GLN A 200 10.20 0.23 14.18
CA GLN A 200 9.35 0.27 13.00
C GLN A 200 8.02 -0.47 13.20
N ASP A 201 6.97 0.04 12.59
CA ASP A 201 5.63 -0.55 12.55
C ASP A 201 5.60 -1.79 11.65
N PHE A 202 6.12 -2.91 12.14
CA PHE A 202 6.17 -4.20 11.46
C PHE A 202 6.33 -5.35 12.45
N TRP A 203 6.31 -6.59 11.99
CA TRP A 203 6.61 -7.74 12.84
C TRP A 203 7.99 -7.64 13.48
N ARG A 204 8.08 -7.86 14.79
CA ARG A 204 9.33 -7.91 15.56
C ARG A 204 9.94 -9.32 15.41
N LEU A 205 10.61 -9.56 14.30
CA LEU A 205 11.27 -10.83 13.98
C LEU A 205 12.78 -10.71 14.14
N SER A 206 13.48 -11.86 14.18
CA SER A 206 14.91 -11.93 14.52
C SER A 206 15.68 -12.90 13.63
N GLY A 207 16.99 -12.77 13.58
CA GLY A 207 17.89 -13.67 12.87
C GLY A 207 18.54 -13.07 11.62
N GLU A 208 19.05 -13.94 10.76
CA GLU A 208 19.63 -13.56 9.46
C GLU A 208 18.52 -13.34 8.44
N GLU A 209 18.18 -12.08 8.20
CA GLU A 209 17.03 -11.69 7.37
C GLU A 209 17.36 -11.61 5.89
N ARG A 210 18.66 -11.50 5.54
CA ARG A 210 19.13 -11.34 4.15
C ARG A 210 20.31 -12.29 3.87
N ASP A 211 20.81 -12.23 2.66
CA ASP A 211 21.88 -13.11 2.18
C ASP A 211 23.14 -13.06 3.06
N VAL A 212 23.77 -14.22 3.19
CA VAL A 212 25.12 -14.39 3.78
C VAL A 212 26.04 -14.96 2.73
N TYR A 213 27.13 -14.27 2.42
CA TYR A 213 28.08 -14.75 1.43
C TYR A 213 29.53 -14.32 1.74
N LEU A 214 30.48 -14.99 1.11
CA LEU A 214 31.86 -14.52 1.09
C LEU A 214 32.17 -13.86 -0.25
N SER A 215 32.94 -12.79 -0.22
CA SER A 215 33.54 -12.18 -1.41
C SER A 215 35.04 -12.12 -1.30
N SER A 216 35.73 -12.14 -2.45
CA SER A 216 37.19 -12.10 -2.52
C SER A 216 37.63 -10.94 -3.38
N GLU A 217 38.68 -10.20 -2.90
CA GLU A 217 39.26 -9.06 -3.59
C GLU A 217 40.77 -9.19 -3.66
N ALA A 218 41.43 -8.46 -4.57
CA ALA A 218 42.87 -8.35 -4.61
C ALA A 218 43.41 -7.79 -3.28
N LYS A 219 44.53 -8.31 -2.82
CA LYS A 219 45.09 -7.92 -1.53
C LYS A 219 45.39 -6.43 -1.48
N ASP A 220 45.09 -5.82 -0.33
CA ASP A 220 45.27 -4.40 -0.03
C ASP A 220 44.54 -3.44 -1.00
N SER A 221 43.52 -3.91 -1.74
CA SER A 221 42.83 -3.08 -2.73
C SER A 221 42.08 -1.93 -2.05
N GLY A 222 41.26 -2.23 -1.06
CA GLY A 222 40.43 -1.24 -0.35
C GLY A 222 39.72 -0.26 -1.30
N PHE A 223 39.49 -0.69 -2.55
CA PHE A 223 38.96 0.16 -3.60
C PHE A 223 37.45 0.40 -3.40
N ASP A 224 37.09 1.66 -3.59
CA ASP A 224 35.67 2.07 -3.58
C ASP A 224 35.47 3.26 -4.52
N PHE A 225 34.23 3.46 -4.96
CA PHE A 225 33.88 4.55 -5.87
C PHE A 225 32.53 5.14 -5.57
N SER A 226 32.35 6.41 -5.89
CA SER A 226 31.05 7.07 -5.94
C SER A 226 30.87 7.76 -7.29
N VAL A 227 29.66 7.67 -7.84
CA VAL A 227 29.30 8.22 -9.16
C VAL A 227 28.29 9.34 -9.00
N VAL A 228 28.57 10.44 -9.66
CA VAL A 228 27.59 11.49 -9.96
C VAL A 228 27.34 11.48 -11.45
N SER A 229 26.11 11.15 -11.85
CA SER A 229 25.64 11.13 -13.24
C SER A 229 24.47 12.08 -13.39
N THR A 230 24.78 13.32 -13.77
CA THR A 230 23.77 14.36 -13.93
C THR A 230 23.74 14.89 -15.36
N LEU A 231 22.87 15.87 -15.62
CA LEU A 231 22.75 16.50 -16.94
C LEU A 231 23.21 17.95 -16.87
N THR A 232 23.70 18.46 -17.98
CA THR A 232 23.93 19.90 -18.17
C THR A 232 22.62 20.68 -17.96
N GLN A 233 22.72 21.98 -17.71
CA GLN A 233 21.53 22.82 -17.47
C GLN A 233 20.54 22.82 -18.64
N ASP A 234 21.02 22.68 -19.86
CA ASP A 234 20.18 22.57 -21.07
C ASP A 234 19.70 21.14 -21.36
N LEU A 235 20.00 20.18 -20.50
CA LEU A 235 19.63 18.76 -20.53
C LEU A 235 20.14 18.00 -21.78
N LYS A 236 21.13 18.53 -22.51
CA LYS A 236 21.58 17.94 -23.77
C LYS A 236 22.79 17.04 -23.65
N SER A 237 23.53 17.14 -22.57
CA SER A 237 24.73 16.34 -22.31
C SER A 237 24.70 15.77 -20.91
N GLY A 238 25.28 14.59 -20.75
CA GLY A 238 25.57 14.01 -19.46
C GLY A 238 26.80 14.64 -18.84
N VAL A 239 26.78 14.86 -17.53
CA VAL A 239 27.96 15.18 -16.73
C VAL A 239 28.26 13.98 -15.87
N PHE A 240 29.34 13.31 -16.17
CA PHE A 240 29.82 12.15 -15.45
C PHE A 240 30.95 12.58 -14.52
N TYR A 241 30.82 12.25 -13.25
CA TYR A 241 31.82 12.56 -12.24
C TYR A 241 31.97 11.33 -11.34
N MET A 242 33.18 10.85 -11.18
CA MET A 242 33.47 9.68 -10.34
C MET A 242 34.62 9.99 -9.38
N LYS A 243 34.38 9.76 -8.09
CA LYS A 243 35.39 9.76 -7.05
C LYS A 243 35.77 8.32 -6.76
N MET A 244 37.06 8.03 -6.74
CA MET A 244 37.61 6.71 -6.43
C MET A 244 38.59 6.83 -5.26
N ARG A 245 38.58 5.87 -4.37
CA ARG A 245 39.55 5.74 -3.27
C ARG A 245 40.14 4.34 -3.25
N SER A 246 41.37 4.21 -2.79
CA SER A 246 42.06 2.94 -2.62
C SER A 246 43.02 3.02 -1.44
N ALA A 247 43.24 1.90 -0.75
CA ALA A 247 44.21 1.81 0.36
C ALA A 247 45.67 1.70 -0.11
N ALA A 248 45.89 1.27 -1.36
CA ALA A 248 47.22 1.06 -1.95
C ALA A 248 47.31 1.68 -3.36
N PRO A 249 48.52 1.82 -3.93
CA PRO A 249 48.67 2.21 -5.33
C PRO A 249 47.87 1.31 -6.24
N THR A 250 47.04 1.92 -7.09
CA THR A 250 46.01 1.19 -7.88
C THR A 250 45.96 1.74 -9.31
N GLU A 251 46.00 0.83 -10.27
CA GLU A 251 45.68 1.12 -11.67
C GLU A 251 44.19 0.93 -11.89
N VAL A 252 43.49 1.95 -12.40
CA VAL A 252 42.06 1.87 -12.71
C VAL A 252 41.80 2.36 -14.13
N SER A 253 41.03 1.61 -14.89
CA SER A 253 40.38 2.12 -16.10
C SER A 253 38.88 1.93 -16.00
N TYR A 254 38.12 2.81 -16.65
CA TYR A 254 36.71 2.64 -16.82
C TYR A 254 36.29 2.71 -18.28
N GLU A 255 35.23 2.00 -18.62
CA GLU A 255 34.44 2.15 -19.83
C GLU A 255 33.00 2.43 -19.42
N LEU A 256 32.39 3.46 -19.97
CA LEU A 256 30.96 3.70 -19.87
C LEU A 256 30.32 3.28 -21.18
N LEU A 257 29.49 2.24 -21.12
CA LEU A 257 28.89 1.58 -22.30
C LEU A 257 27.40 1.94 -22.39
N ASP A 258 26.94 2.23 -23.59
CA ASP A 258 25.51 2.34 -23.86
C ASP A 258 24.85 0.94 -23.98
N LYS A 259 23.51 0.92 -24.22
CA LYS A 259 22.75 -0.32 -24.38
C LYS A 259 23.18 -1.20 -25.55
N SER A 260 23.88 -0.63 -26.56
CA SER A 260 24.44 -1.40 -27.69
C SER A 260 25.82 -1.98 -27.41
N GLY A 261 26.42 -1.60 -26.26
CA GLY A 261 27.77 -1.94 -25.89
C GLY A 261 28.83 -1.00 -26.50
N GLU A 262 28.42 0.14 -27.07
CA GLU A 262 29.34 1.17 -27.56
C GLU A 262 29.90 1.99 -26.39
N VAL A 263 31.20 2.25 -26.41
CA VAL A 263 31.87 3.05 -25.40
C VAL A 263 31.57 4.53 -25.65
N VAL A 264 30.88 5.19 -24.70
CA VAL A 264 30.54 6.61 -24.78
C VAL A 264 31.50 7.51 -24.00
N SER A 265 32.25 6.94 -23.04
CA SER A 265 33.33 7.58 -22.31
C SER A 265 34.26 6.52 -21.74
N ASP A 266 35.59 6.79 -21.75
CA ASP A 266 36.57 5.92 -21.13
C ASP A 266 37.80 6.74 -20.63
N ALA A 267 38.48 6.19 -19.63
CA ALA A 267 39.78 6.71 -19.22
C ALA A 267 40.58 5.69 -18.39
N ARG A 268 41.88 5.93 -18.22
CA ARG A 268 42.82 5.12 -17.43
C ARG A 268 43.65 6.01 -16.53
N PHE A 269 43.87 5.57 -15.30
CA PHE A 269 44.64 6.30 -14.28
C PHE A 269 45.45 5.35 -13.43
N ASP A 270 46.59 5.87 -13.00
CA ASP A 270 47.39 5.30 -11.90
C ASP A 270 47.32 6.27 -10.73
N PHE A 271 46.90 5.84 -9.57
CA PHE A 271 46.87 6.70 -8.40
C PHE A 271 47.49 6.06 -7.15
N ASN A 272 48.11 6.87 -6.34
CA ASN A 272 48.79 6.49 -5.11
C ASN A 272 47.89 6.84 -3.92
N GLY A 273 46.87 6.01 -3.72
CA GLY A 273 46.41 5.74 -2.37
C GLY A 273 45.50 6.73 -1.68
N THR A 274 44.86 7.78 -2.27
CA THR A 274 43.86 8.52 -1.48
C THR A 274 42.57 8.77 -2.21
N MET A 275 42.54 9.66 -3.13
CA MET A 275 41.30 9.94 -3.87
C MET A 275 41.62 10.55 -5.24
N VAL A 276 41.03 10.00 -6.27
CA VAL A 276 41.10 10.55 -7.62
C VAL A 276 39.69 10.92 -8.05
N THR A 277 39.58 12.04 -8.70
CA THR A 277 38.33 12.51 -9.31
C THR A 277 38.47 12.53 -10.81
N VAL A 278 37.47 11.97 -11.49
CA VAL A 278 37.31 12.01 -12.93
C VAL A 278 36.09 12.81 -13.27
N ALA A 279 36.16 13.64 -14.31
CA ALA A 279 35.01 14.38 -14.80
C ALA A 279 35.00 14.34 -16.33
N ASP A 280 33.84 14.07 -16.91
CA ASP A 280 33.62 14.12 -18.35
C ASP A 280 32.25 14.72 -18.68
N THR A 281 32.12 15.30 -19.88
CA THR A 281 30.87 15.82 -20.41
C THR A 281 30.54 15.09 -21.71
N ILE A 282 29.52 14.25 -21.67
CA ILE A 282 29.20 13.29 -22.72
C ILE A 282 28.00 13.81 -23.52
N PRO A 283 28.17 14.18 -24.79
CA PRO A 283 27.06 14.65 -25.61
C PRO A 283 26.12 13.52 -26.01
N GLY A 284 24.82 13.83 -26.19
CA GLY A 284 23.84 12.89 -26.71
C GLY A 284 23.40 11.79 -25.74
N ILE A 285 23.64 11.96 -24.45
CA ILE A 285 23.18 11.05 -23.40
C ILE A 285 21.65 11.02 -23.34
N HIS A 286 21.09 9.81 -23.19
CA HIS A 286 19.67 9.62 -22.94
C HIS A 286 19.40 9.71 -21.41
N PRO A 287 18.54 10.64 -20.95
CA PRO A 287 18.22 10.79 -19.54
C PRO A 287 17.48 9.59 -18.96
N TRP A 288 17.77 9.28 -17.68
CA TRP A 288 17.00 8.34 -16.89
C TRP A 288 15.79 9.02 -16.23
N SER A 289 14.65 8.37 -16.28
CA SER A 289 13.45 8.70 -15.49
C SER A 289 12.64 7.44 -15.24
N ALA A 290 11.63 7.50 -14.34
CA ALA A 290 10.72 6.35 -14.12
C ALA A 290 9.89 5.97 -15.37
N GLU A 291 9.72 6.90 -16.33
CA GLU A 291 9.07 6.61 -17.61
C GLU A 291 10.03 6.06 -18.66
N THR A 292 11.29 6.49 -18.62
CA THR A 292 12.35 6.14 -19.56
C THR A 292 13.60 5.72 -18.77
N PRO A 293 13.64 4.51 -18.19
CA PRO A 293 14.75 4.06 -17.36
C PRO A 293 15.96 3.67 -18.23
N HIS A 294 16.62 4.68 -18.79
CA HIS A 294 17.80 4.47 -19.63
C HIS A 294 19.07 4.36 -18.76
N LEU A 295 19.69 3.20 -18.82
CA LEU A 295 20.92 2.90 -18.07
C LEU A 295 22.11 2.73 -19.00
N TYR A 296 23.26 3.13 -18.51
CA TYR A 296 24.59 2.87 -19.05
C TYR A 296 25.32 1.89 -18.14
N THR A 297 26.20 1.06 -18.70
CA THR A 297 27.01 0.14 -17.91
C THR A 297 28.39 0.80 -17.66
N LEU A 298 28.68 1.11 -16.41
CA LEU A 298 30.01 1.46 -15.95
C LEU A 298 30.77 0.17 -15.68
N LEU A 299 31.77 -0.11 -16.53
CA LEU A 299 32.69 -1.21 -16.36
C LEU A 299 34.00 -0.66 -15.82
N LEU A 300 34.43 -1.12 -14.67
CA LEU A 300 35.70 -0.76 -14.04
C LEU A 300 36.68 -1.91 -14.14
N ASN A 301 37.92 -1.60 -14.52
CA ASN A 301 39.06 -2.50 -14.37
C ASN A 301 39.94 -1.95 -13.25
N VAL A 302 40.11 -2.72 -12.20
CA VAL A 302 40.88 -2.39 -11.01
C VAL A 302 42.03 -3.39 -10.88
N ASN A 303 43.27 -2.98 -11.19
CA ASN A 303 44.45 -3.85 -11.16
C ASN A 303 44.30 -5.17 -11.96
N GLY A 304 43.54 -5.15 -13.08
CA GLY A 304 43.32 -6.29 -13.94
C GLY A 304 42.08 -7.13 -13.62
N GLU A 305 41.31 -6.81 -12.57
CA GLU A 305 40.01 -7.40 -12.26
C GLU A 305 38.88 -6.44 -12.64
N TYR A 306 37.78 -7.01 -13.08
CA TYR A 306 36.66 -6.22 -13.61
C TYR A 306 35.46 -6.25 -12.66
N THR A 307 34.79 -5.10 -12.53
CA THR A 307 33.49 -5.01 -11.89
C THR A 307 32.59 -4.08 -12.68
N ARG A 308 31.29 -4.22 -12.53
CA ARG A 308 30.33 -3.36 -13.22
C ARG A 308 29.29 -2.78 -12.29
N PHE A 309 28.78 -1.60 -12.70
CA PHE A 309 27.68 -0.91 -12.06
C PHE A 309 26.79 -0.24 -13.11
N HIS A 310 25.50 -0.06 -12.86
CA HIS A 310 24.62 0.65 -13.76
C HIS A 310 24.49 2.12 -13.38
N VAL A 311 24.57 2.99 -14.39
CA VAL A 311 24.55 4.44 -14.23
C VAL A 311 23.40 5.04 -15.03
N GLY A 312 22.63 5.95 -14.43
CA GLY A 312 21.54 6.67 -15.09
C GLY A 312 21.75 8.18 -14.94
N PHE A 313 21.75 8.91 -16.06
CA PHE A 313 21.93 10.35 -16.05
C PHE A 313 20.63 11.06 -15.77
N ARG A 314 20.56 11.81 -14.68
CA ARG A 314 19.39 12.61 -14.31
C ARG A 314 19.79 13.89 -13.58
N ARG A 315 19.02 14.94 -13.78
CA ARG A 315 19.17 16.19 -13.05
C ARG A 315 18.07 16.32 -12.02
N LEU A 316 18.44 16.50 -10.77
CA LEU A 316 17.56 16.69 -9.63
C LEU A 316 17.76 18.11 -9.08
N GLU A 317 16.67 18.87 -8.90
CA GLU A 317 16.76 20.22 -8.34
C GLU A 317 15.44 20.70 -7.75
N ILE A 318 15.49 21.51 -6.71
CA ILE A 318 14.32 22.29 -6.24
C ILE A 318 14.41 23.68 -6.85
N ALA A 319 13.46 24.00 -7.72
CA ALA A 319 13.46 25.25 -8.48
C ALA A 319 12.13 26.01 -8.35
N THR A 320 12.16 27.29 -8.73
CA THR A 320 10.94 28.08 -8.85
C THR A 320 10.26 27.79 -10.17
N VAL A 321 9.00 27.40 -10.13
CA VAL A 321 8.15 27.14 -11.29
C VAL A 321 6.84 27.88 -11.19
N LYS A 322 6.06 27.93 -12.27
CA LYS A 322 4.73 28.51 -12.29
C LYS A 322 3.66 27.51 -11.86
N ASP A 323 2.71 28.01 -11.04
CA ASP A 323 1.46 27.36 -10.68
C ASP A 323 0.34 28.37 -10.96
N GLY A 324 -0.21 28.34 -12.18
CA GLY A 324 -0.98 29.44 -12.73
C GLY A 324 -0.14 30.73 -12.77
N ASP A 325 -0.61 31.79 -12.12
CA ASP A 325 0.11 33.06 -12.02
C ASP A 325 1.11 33.14 -10.86
N ARG A 326 1.14 32.11 -9.98
CA ARG A 326 1.98 32.09 -8.77
C ARG A 326 3.35 31.49 -9.06
N ASP A 327 4.35 32.00 -8.36
CA ASP A 327 5.67 31.34 -8.25
C ASP A 327 5.68 30.41 -7.04
N VAL A 328 6.01 29.14 -7.27
CA VAL A 328 6.10 28.10 -6.24
C VAL A 328 7.41 27.34 -6.37
N LYS A 329 7.85 26.69 -5.29
CA LYS A 329 8.97 25.78 -5.33
C LYS A 329 8.48 24.36 -5.62
N ALA A 330 9.08 23.71 -6.63
CA ALA A 330 8.83 22.31 -6.96
C ALA A 330 10.15 21.53 -7.06
N PHE A 331 10.08 20.24 -6.77
CA PHE A 331 11.17 19.31 -7.00
C PHE A 331 11.11 18.83 -8.46
N LEU A 332 12.18 19.06 -9.20
CA LEU A 332 12.27 18.74 -10.63
C LEU A 332 13.16 17.52 -10.87
N VAL A 333 12.66 16.62 -11.69
CA VAL A 333 13.45 15.54 -12.31
C VAL A 333 13.60 15.90 -13.78
N ASN A 334 14.81 16.07 -14.26
CA ASN A 334 15.09 16.47 -15.65
C ASN A 334 14.26 17.69 -16.10
N GLY A 335 14.17 18.69 -15.22
CA GLY A 335 13.44 19.93 -15.48
C GLY A 335 11.91 19.85 -15.39
N GLN A 336 11.33 18.68 -15.04
CA GLN A 336 9.89 18.47 -14.94
C GLN A 336 9.44 18.31 -13.48
N PRO A 337 8.34 18.96 -13.05
CA PRO A 337 7.76 18.82 -11.71
C PRO A 337 6.92 17.55 -11.60
N VAL A 338 7.56 16.40 -11.62
CA VAL A 338 6.90 15.09 -11.65
C VAL A 338 5.98 14.88 -10.44
N LYS A 339 4.93 14.08 -10.63
CA LYS A 339 4.08 13.59 -9.52
C LYS A 339 4.59 12.23 -9.05
N PHE A 340 4.85 12.10 -7.75
CA PHE A 340 5.21 10.84 -7.10
C PHE A 340 3.92 10.09 -6.75
N LYS A 341 3.57 9.13 -7.58
CA LYS A 341 2.45 8.20 -7.40
C LYS A 341 2.99 7.02 -6.61
N GLY A 342 3.17 7.24 -5.32
CA GLY A 342 3.99 6.39 -4.47
C GLY A 342 3.22 5.45 -3.56
N VAL A 343 3.96 4.44 -3.07
CA VAL A 343 3.55 3.58 -1.96
C VAL A 343 4.71 3.38 -0.99
N ASN A 344 4.42 3.13 0.28
CA ASN A 344 5.36 2.64 1.27
C ASN A 344 5.51 1.12 1.14
N MET A 345 6.70 0.57 1.36
CA MET A 345 6.95 -0.86 1.21
C MET A 345 7.87 -1.40 2.31
N HIS A 346 7.32 -2.31 3.11
CA HIS A 346 8.10 -3.17 4.01
C HIS A 346 8.61 -4.43 3.29
N GLU A 347 9.73 -4.98 3.79
CA GLU A 347 10.11 -6.36 3.48
C GLU A 347 9.14 -7.31 4.18
N HIS A 348 8.30 -7.98 3.43
CA HIS A 348 7.36 -8.95 3.99
C HIS A 348 7.07 -10.11 3.02
N ASN A 349 7.17 -11.32 3.56
CA ASN A 349 6.69 -12.54 2.93
C ASN A 349 5.97 -13.39 3.99
N PRO A 350 4.75 -13.88 3.73
CA PRO A 350 3.94 -14.57 4.75
C PRO A 350 4.53 -15.90 5.26
N TYR A 351 5.51 -16.45 4.55
CA TYR A 351 6.15 -17.73 4.89
C TYR A 351 7.56 -17.60 5.44
N THR A 352 8.25 -16.51 5.12
CA THR A 352 9.68 -16.30 5.46
C THR A 352 9.93 -15.07 6.32
N GLY A 353 8.89 -14.34 6.68
CA GLY A 353 8.99 -13.12 7.49
C GLY A 353 9.57 -11.95 6.69
N HIS A 354 10.67 -11.36 7.15
CA HIS A 354 11.35 -10.25 6.48
C HIS A 354 12.25 -10.68 5.31
N TYR A 355 12.51 -11.98 5.14
CA TYR A 355 13.27 -12.43 3.99
C TYR A 355 12.42 -12.43 2.72
N ILE A 356 12.80 -11.59 1.76
CA ILE A 356 12.19 -11.49 0.44
C ILE A 356 13.20 -11.86 -0.65
N THR A 357 12.73 -12.57 -1.68
CA THR A 357 13.56 -12.94 -2.83
C THR A 357 13.43 -11.91 -3.96
N ARG A 358 14.35 -11.98 -4.92
CA ARG A 358 14.26 -11.19 -6.16
C ARG A 358 12.92 -11.38 -6.89
N GLU A 359 12.39 -12.60 -6.88
CA GLU A 359 11.09 -12.94 -7.48
C GLU A 359 9.94 -12.25 -6.75
N ASN A 360 9.96 -12.20 -5.41
CA ASN A 360 8.96 -11.45 -4.62
C ASN A 360 9.00 -9.95 -4.95
N ILE A 361 10.19 -9.36 -4.99
CA ILE A 361 10.35 -7.94 -5.38
C ILE A 361 9.79 -7.71 -6.79
N LEU A 362 10.10 -8.60 -7.75
CA LEU A 362 9.64 -8.47 -9.14
C LEU A 362 8.11 -8.59 -9.26
N GLU A 363 7.48 -9.46 -8.47
CA GLU A 363 6.02 -9.58 -8.37
C GLU A 363 5.39 -8.27 -7.88
N ASP A 364 5.89 -7.73 -6.77
CA ASP A 364 5.45 -6.46 -6.19
C ASP A 364 5.59 -5.31 -7.20
N LEU A 365 6.76 -5.14 -7.80
CA LEU A 365 7.00 -4.12 -8.81
C LEU A 365 6.10 -4.27 -10.06
N THR A 366 5.75 -5.51 -10.42
CA THR A 366 4.84 -5.78 -11.54
C THR A 366 3.42 -5.30 -11.23
N LEU A 367 2.92 -5.58 -10.05
CA LEU A 367 1.61 -5.11 -9.60
C LEU A 367 1.59 -3.58 -9.46
N MET A 368 2.65 -2.99 -8.90
CA MET A 368 2.80 -1.54 -8.79
C MET A 368 2.75 -0.86 -10.17
N LYS A 369 3.49 -1.34 -11.17
CA LYS A 369 3.43 -0.80 -12.55
C LYS A 369 2.03 -0.90 -13.16
N ARG A 370 1.31 -2.01 -12.93
CA ARG A 370 -0.07 -2.19 -13.40
C ARG A 370 -1.07 -1.27 -12.71
N ALA A 371 -0.73 -0.74 -11.53
CA ALA A 371 -1.49 0.26 -10.80
C ALA A 371 -1.06 1.71 -11.10
N ASN A 372 -0.21 1.95 -12.10
CA ASN A 372 0.36 3.26 -12.43
C ASN A 372 1.23 3.88 -11.31
N ILE A 373 1.73 3.08 -10.38
CA ILE A 373 2.67 3.49 -9.35
C ILE A 373 4.05 3.71 -9.97
N ASN A 374 4.70 4.82 -9.66
CA ASN A 374 6.00 5.20 -10.19
C ASN A 374 7.06 5.51 -9.12
N ALA A 375 6.70 5.41 -7.83
CA ALA A 375 7.58 5.74 -6.72
C ALA A 375 7.37 4.79 -5.53
N ILE A 376 8.45 4.54 -4.77
CA ILE A 376 8.43 3.67 -3.58
C ILE A 376 9.22 4.36 -2.47
N ARG A 377 8.66 4.44 -1.25
CA ARG A 377 9.42 4.76 -0.04
C ARG A 377 9.84 3.45 0.62
N THR A 378 11.12 3.35 0.92
CA THR A 378 11.68 2.19 1.63
C THR A 378 11.40 2.32 3.13
N SER A 379 10.16 2.08 3.51
CA SER A 379 9.71 2.22 4.89
C SER A 379 10.20 1.03 5.73
N HIS A 380 11.02 1.21 6.76
CA HIS A 380 11.69 2.46 7.16
C HIS A 380 13.17 2.17 7.28
N TYR A 381 13.78 1.65 6.22
CA TYR A 381 15.18 1.18 6.17
C TYR A 381 15.62 0.89 4.73
N PRO A 382 16.93 0.87 4.44
CA PRO A 382 17.46 0.50 3.12
C PRO A 382 17.06 -0.93 2.73
N GLN A 383 16.72 -1.14 1.47
CA GLN A 383 16.29 -2.42 0.90
C GLN A 383 17.49 -3.26 0.42
N PRO A 384 17.30 -4.55 0.09
CA PRO A 384 18.34 -5.37 -0.55
C PRO A 384 18.83 -4.78 -1.87
N ARG A 385 20.08 -5.08 -2.27
CA ARG A 385 20.69 -4.62 -3.52
C ARG A 385 19.80 -4.85 -4.76
N GLU A 386 19.19 -6.02 -4.85
CA GLU A 386 18.31 -6.42 -5.96
C GLU A 386 17.11 -5.47 -6.14
N PHE A 387 16.61 -4.88 -5.06
CA PHE A 387 15.51 -3.91 -5.12
C PHE A 387 15.94 -2.65 -5.89
N TYR A 388 17.10 -2.08 -5.56
CA TYR A 388 17.58 -0.88 -6.26
C TYR A 388 17.91 -1.15 -7.72
N GLU A 389 18.56 -2.28 -8.04
CA GLU A 389 18.85 -2.69 -9.41
C GLU A 389 17.57 -2.86 -10.25
N LEU A 390 16.52 -3.42 -9.66
CA LEU A 390 15.22 -3.55 -10.32
C LEU A 390 14.54 -2.19 -10.47
N CYS A 391 14.57 -1.33 -9.46
CA CYS A 391 14.02 0.02 -9.55
C CYS A 391 14.72 0.87 -10.60
N ASP A 392 16.07 0.75 -10.72
CA ASP A 392 16.86 1.41 -11.76
C ASP A 392 16.44 0.98 -13.16
N SER A 393 16.32 -0.34 -13.38
CA SER A 393 16.08 -0.91 -14.71
C SER A 393 14.61 -0.84 -15.14
N LEU A 394 13.69 -0.85 -14.20
CA LEU A 394 12.25 -0.87 -14.45
C LEU A 394 11.59 0.52 -14.30
N GLY A 395 12.32 1.49 -13.76
CA GLY A 395 11.91 2.87 -13.65
C GLY A 395 10.96 3.16 -12.48
N PHE A 396 11.49 3.19 -11.26
CA PHE A 396 10.80 3.70 -10.08
C PHE A 396 11.64 4.78 -9.40
N TYR A 397 11.02 5.85 -8.93
CA TYR A 397 11.65 6.80 -8.03
C TYR A 397 11.67 6.22 -6.62
N VAL A 398 12.84 6.22 -5.99
CA VAL A 398 13.00 5.70 -4.62
C VAL A 398 13.22 6.86 -3.64
N TYR A 399 12.43 6.85 -2.60
CA TYR A 399 12.57 7.65 -1.39
C TYR A 399 13.27 6.74 -0.36
N ASP A 400 14.59 6.83 -0.27
CA ASP A 400 15.43 5.93 0.54
C ASP A 400 15.56 6.44 1.97
N GLU A 401 15.44 5.55 2.96
CA GLU A 401 15.30 5.96 4.36
C GLU A 401 16.32 5.26 5.27
N ALA A 402 16.94 6.05 6.18
CA ALA A 402 17.84 5.53 7.20
C ALA A 402 17.07 4.70 8.23
N ASN A 403 17.67 3.59 8.67
CA ASN A 403 17.09 2.67 9.65
C ASN A 403 17.01 3.29 11.07
N ILE A 404 16.13 4.29 11.22
CA ILE A 404 15.94 5.04 12.48
C ILE A 404 14.45 5.24 12.72
N GLU A 405 13.94 4.65 13.80
CA GLU A 405 12.61 4.91 14.34
C GLU A 405 12.59 4.77 15.87
N THR A 406 11.92 5.70 16.57
CA THR A 406 11.83 5.70 18.04
C THR A 406 10.44 6.11 18.53
N HIS A 407 9.39 5.59 17.86
CA HIS A 407 8.00 6.01 18.02
C HIS A 407 7.52 5.91 19.47
N ALA A 408 7.90 4.84 20.21
CA ALA A 408 7.56 4.66 21.63
C ALA A 408 8.08 5.77 22.55
N MET A 409 9.13 6.51 22.16
CA MET A 409 9.62 7.66 22.92
C MET A 409 8.77 8.92 22.71
N GLY A 410 7.87 8.90 21.71
CA GLY A 410 7.02 10.03 21.33
C GLY A 410 7.83 11.20 20.76
N TYR A 411 7.14 12.30 20.50
CA TYR A 411 7.69 13.47 19.77
C TYR A 411 8.07 14.63 20.67
N ASP A 412 7.88 14.51 22.01
CA ASP A 412 8.31 15.54 22.96
C ASP A 412 9.84 15.71 22.90
N ILE A 413 10.31 16.91 22.62
CA ILE A 413 11.74 17.26 22.49
C ILE A 413 12.58 16.89 23.72
N LYS A 414 11.97 16.72 24.89
CA LYS A 414 12.64 16.30 26.13
C LYS A 414 12.79 14.78 26.25
N LYS A 415 11.97 14.03 25.52
CA LYS A 415 11.91 12.57 25.60
C LYS A 415 12.54 11.89 24.39
N THR A 416 12.28 12.40 23.19
CA THR A 416 12.76 11.79 21.94
C THR A 416 14.27 11.59 21.94
N LEU A 417 14.72 10.43 21.45
CA LEU A 417 16.13 10.12 21.24
C LEU A 417 16.76 11.03 20.13
N GLY A 418 15.96 11.53 19.21
CA GLY A 418 16.38 12.50 18.20
C GLY A 418 16.94 13.80 18.78
N ASN A 419 16.64 14.13 20.04
CA ASN A 419 17.18 15.32 20.72
C ASN A 419 18.11 14.99 21.90
N LYS A 420 18.66 13.78 21.97
CA LYS A 420 19.63 13.36 23.00
C LYS A 420 21.01 13.19 22.38
N PRO A 421 21.98 14.13 22.61
CA PRO A 421 23.29 14.11 21.94
C PRO A 421 24.07 12.83 22.13
N GLU A 422 23.85 12.09 23.22
CA GLU A 422 24.47 10.80 23.49
C GLU A 422 24.12 9.72 22.46
N TRP A 423 23.04 9.90 21.68
CA TRP A 423 22.59 9.01 20.60
C TRP A 423 23.09 9.43 19.20
N LEU A 424 23.85 10.55 19.12
CA LEU A 424 24.27 11.11 17.82
C LEU A 424 25.13 10.11 17.01
N THR A 425 26.04 9.37 17.65
CA THR A 425 26.89 8.39 16.98
C THR A 425 26.09 7.36 16.21
N LYS A 426 25.04 6.80 16.83
CA LYS A 426 24.16 5.81 16.18
C LYS A 426 23.31 6.42 15.05
N HIS A 427 22.84 7.67 15.20
CA HIS A 427 22.14 8.37 14.11
C HIS A 427 23.06 8.61 12.90
N ILE A 428 24.28 9.07 13.13
CA ILE A 428 25.27 9.28 12.07
C ILE A 428 25.61 7.96 11.38
N ASP A 429 25.86 6.91 12.14
CA ASP A 429 26.23 5.59 11.61
C ASP A 429 25.17 5.09 10.62
N ARG A 430 23.90 5.02 11.02
CA ARG A 430 22.78 4.57 10.18
C ARG A 430 22.54 5.45 8.96
N THR A 431 22.68 6.77 9.13
CA THR A 431 22.54 7.72 8.01
C THR A 431 23.65 7.52 6.98
N LEU A 432 24.91 7.30 7.42
CA LEU A 432 26.04 7.07 6.52
C LEU A 432 26.00 5.67 5.88
N ASN A 433 25.53 4.66 6.60
CA ASN A 433 25.36 3.31 6.06
C ASN A 433 24.40 3.33 4.87
N MET A 434 23.21 3.91 5.03
CA MET A 434 22.28 4.16 3.92
C MET A 434 22.97 4.91 2.78
N TYR A 435 23.58 6.07 3.07
CA TYR A 435 24.15 6.95 2.05
C TYR A 435 25.22 6.28 1.20
N TYR A 436 26.27 5.72 1.82
CA TYR A 436 27.39 5.16 1.06
C TYR A 436 27.03 3.89 0.29
N ARG A 437 26.04 3.15 0.76
CA ARG A 437 25.58 1.94 0.08
C ARG A 437 24.69 2.24 -1.12
N THR A 438 23.82 3.25 -1.02
CA THR A 438 22.76 3.47 -2.01
C THR A 438 22.97 4.67 -2.92
N SER A 439 23.96 5.52 -2.64
CA SER A 439 24.16 6.80 -3.35
C SER A 439 24.39 6.68 -4.86
N ASN A 440 24.90 5.55 -5.34
CA ASN A 440 25.19 5.35 -6.76
C ASN A 440 23.96 4.97 -7.61
N TYR A 441 22.88 4.50 -6.99
CA TYR A 441 21.69 4.07 -7.72
C TYR A 441 20.88 5.25 -8.27
N PRO A 442 20.64 5.32 -9.60
CA PRO A 442 19.87 6.41 -10.19
C PRO A 442 18.40 6.47 -9.72
N CYS A 443 17.80 5.38 -9.28
CA CYS A 443 16.44 5.40 -8.75
C CYS A 443 16.30 6.18 -7.44
N VAL A 444 17.35 6.25 -6.60
CA VAL A 444 17.34 6.99 -5.34
C VAL A 444 17.30 8.50 -5.59
N THR A 445 16.12 9.08 -5.41
CA THR A 445 15.83 10.49 -5.72
C THR A 445 15.66 11.37 -4.50
N LEU A 446 15.33 10.79 -3.35
CA LEU A 446 15.13 11.46 -2.07
C LEU A 446 15.90 10.69 -0.98
N LEU A 447 16.46 11.40 -0.01
CA LEU A 447 17.17 10.81 1.14
C LEU A 447 16.46 11.21 2.42
N SER A 448 16.01 10.24 3.20
CA SER A 448 15.31 10.44 4.45
C SER A 448 16.17 10.14 5.67
N LEU A 449 16.02 10.98 6.68
CA LEU A 449 16.78 10.86 7.92
C LEU A 449 16.23 9.78 8.88
N GLY A 450 15.02 9.28 8.61
CA GLY A 450 14.33 8.29 9.43
C GLY A 450 12.84 8.55 9.56
N ASN A 451 12.18 7.75 10.38
CA ASN A 451 10.75 7.77 10.63
C ASN A 451 10.45 8.07 12.11
N GLU A 452 9.33 8.69 12.41
CA GLU A 452 8.61 8.87 13.67
C GLU A 452 9.46 8.91 14.96
N SER A 453 10.55 9.71 14.92
CA SER A 453 11.52 9.78 16.04
C SER A 453 11.56 11.12 16.77
N GLY A 454 10.60 12.02 16.52
CA GLY A 454 10.65 13.40 16.96
C GLY A 454 11.81 14.18 16.32
N ASN A 455 11.82 15.51 16.42
CA ASN A 455 12.89 16.31 15.84
C ASN A 455 13.87 16.78 16.94
N GLY A 456 15.14 17.01 16.56
CA GLY A 456 16.14 17.50 17.51
C GLY A 456 17.56 17.51 16.97
N VAL A 457 18.50 17.68 17.88
CA VAL A 457 19.92 17.92 17.56
C VAL A 457 20.52 16.83 16.67
N ASN A 458 20.16 15.56 16.85
CA ASN A 458 20.71 14.46 16.08
C ASN A 458 20.26 14.55 14.61
N PHE A 459 19.01 14.86 14.36
CA PHE A 459 18.49 15.08 13.01
C PHE A 459 18.98 16.38 12.36
N TYR A 460 19.30 17.40 13.16
CA TYR A 460 19.96 18.60 12.65
C TYR A 460 21.37 18.29 12.15
N GLU A 461 22.14 17.48 12.88
CA GLU A 461 23.50 17.12 12.50
C GLU A 461 23.51 16.13 11.31
N THR A 462 22.63 15.14 11.26
CA THR A 462 22.54 14.21 10.11
C THR A 462 22.04 14.92 8.85
N TYR A 463 21.10 15.88 8.95
CA TYR A 463 20.71 16.73 7.83
C TYR A 463 21.89 17.52 7.26
N LYS A 464 22.65 18.22 8.12
CA LYS A 464 23.86 18.97 7.69
C LYS A 464 24.88 18.06 7.04
N LEU A 465 25.10 16.88 7.61
CA LEU A 465 26.04 15.89 7.09
C LEU A 465 25.65 15.47 5.66
N LEU A 466 24.42 15.07 5.43
CA LEU A 466 23.94 14.70 4.08
C LEU A 466 23.96 15.90 3.12
N LYS A 467 23.61 17.12 3.57
CA LYS A 467 23.73 18.31 2.74
C LYS A 467 25.17 18.59 2.33
N ASP A 468 26.14 18.35 3.22
CA ASP A 468 27.56 18.51 2.90
C ASP A 468 28.04 17.44 1.90
N LEU A 469 27.60 16.19 2.03
CA LEU A 469 27.89 15.13 1.07
C LEU A 469 27.27 15.38 -0.30
N GLU A 470 26.03 15.88 -0.33
CA GLU A 470 25.30 16.17 -1.57
C GLU A 470 25.75 17.44 -2.30
N LYS A 471 26.58 18.30 -1.71
CA LYS A 471 27.22 19.42 -2.43
C LYS A 471 28.02 18.97 -3.65
N ASP A 472 28.68 17.84 -3.51
CA ASP A 472 29.47 17.18 -4.57
C ASP A 472 28.81 15.87 -5.02
N GLY A 473 27.55 15.66 -4.69
CA GLY A 473 26.75 14.46 -4.95
C GLY A 473 25.74 14.65 -6.09
N GLN A 474 24.63 13.94 -6.00
CA GLN A 474 23.54 13.92 -7.00
C GLN A 474 22.55 15.08 -6.82
N ASN A 475 22.75 15.97 -5.83
CA ASN A 475 21.85 17.06 -5.45
C ASN A 475 20.43 16.57 -5.04
N ARG A 476 20.35 15.44 -4.35
CA ARG A 476 19.09 14.89 -3.86
C ARG A 476 18.56 15.74 -2.70
N PRO A 477 17.24 15.99 -2.62
CA PRO A 477 16.63 16.57 -1.43
C PRO A 477 16.81 15.67 -0.22
N ILE A 478 17.07 16.28 0.94
CA ILE A 478 17.08 15.63 2.24
C ILE A 478 15.76 15.93 2.93
N VAL A 479 15.10 14.89 3.41
CA VAL A 479 13.75 14.98 3.98
C VAL A 479 13.68 14.35 5.36
N TYR A 480 12.80 14.90 6.20
CA TYR A 480 12.43 14.33 7.49
C TYR A 480 11.04 14.81 7.89
N GLU A 481 10.12 13.86 8.14
CA GLU A 481 8.70 14.18 8.34
C GLU A 481 8.46 14.96 9.64
N ARG A 482 9.14 14.60 10.75
CA ARG A 482 9.03 15.31 12.05
C ARG A 482 9.73 16.67 12.07
N ALA A 483 10.43 17.05 11.01
CA ALA A 483 10.86 18.44 10.83
C ALA A 483 9.66 19.37 10.49
N GLU A 484 8.56 18.83 9.99
CA GLU A 484 7.36 19.60 9.61
C GLU A 484 7.71 20.83 8.77
N TYR A 485 7.65 22.03 9.36
CA TYR A 485 8.03 23.29 8.72
C TYR A 485 9.42 23.80 9.15
N ASP A 486 10.17 23.04 9.96
CA ASP A 486 11.52 23.43 10.39
C ASP A 486 12.51 23.39 9.20
N TRP A 487 13.71 23.86 9.43
CA TRP A 487 14.74 24.07 8.39
C TRP A 487 15.43 22.78 7.92
N ASN A 488 15.38 21.70 8.69
CA ASN A 488 16.06 20.44 8.43
C ASN A 488 15.25 19.46 7.58
N THR A 489 14.46 19.98 6.64
CA THR A 489 13.83 19.24 5.54
C THR A 489 13.71 20.12 4.30
N ASP A 490 14.08 19.60 3.14
CA ASP A 490 13.98 20.33 1.87
C ASP A 490 12.56 20.33 1.29
N ILE A 491 11.71 19.38 1.70
CA ILE A 491 10.36 19.13 1.21
C ILE A 491 9.41 19.04 2.42
N ILE A 492 8.20 19.56 2.29
CA ILE A 492 7.13 19.34 3.27
C ILE A 492 6.54 17.95 3.03
N ASN A 493 6.74 17.07 3.96
CA ASN A 493 6.41 15.64 3.84
C ASN A 493 5.63 15.10 5.06
N PRO A 494 4.42 15.66 5.34
CA PRO A 494 3.60 15.23 6.48
C PRO A 494 3.05 13.82 6.29
N MET A 495 2.45 13.30 7.37
CA MET A 495 1.67 12.08 7.36
C MET A 495 0.16 12.37 7.38
N TYR A 496 -0.60 11.60 6.63
CA TYR A 496 -2.06 11.49 6.60
C TYR A 496 -2.86 12.78 6.43
N PRO A 497 -2.46 13.69 5.51
CA PRO A 497 -3.24 14.90 5.26
C PRO A 497 -4.54 14.58 4.51
N GLY A 498 -5.66 15.19 4.92
CA GLY A 498 -6.94 15.12 4.22
C GLY A 498 -7.02 16.08 3.02
N ALA A 499 -8.05 15.96 2.17
CA ALA A 499 -8.23 16.76 0.96
C ALA A 499 -8.24 18.28 1.23
N ASP A 500 -8.88 18.72 2.31
CA ASP A 500 -8.88 20.13 2.72
C ASP A 500 -7.50 20.69 3.07
N TRP A 501 -6.62 19.86 3.59
CA TRP A 501 -5.24 20.25 3.84
C TRP A 501 -4.50 20.47 2.52
N TYR A 502 -4.63 19.54 1.55
CA TYR A 502 -4.02 19.70 0.22
C TYR A 502 -4.52 20.96 -0.47
N ARG A 503 -5.82 21.25 -0.42
CA ARG A 503 -6.39 22.48 -1.00
C ARG A 503 -5.75 23.73 -0.38
N ARG A 504 -5.68 23.82 0.96
CA ARG A 504 -5.03 24.97 1.64
C ARG A 504 -3.56 25.07 1.25
N MET A 505 -2.80 23.98 1.24
CA MET A 505 -1.40 24.00 0.83
C MET A 505 -1.25 24.43 -0.64
N GLY A 506 -2.08 23.93 -1.53
CA GLY A 506 -2.11 24.33 -2.92
C GLY A 506 -2.34 25.81 -3.12
N GLU A 507 -3.33 26.38 -2.44
CA GLU A 507 -3.72 27.77 -2.57
C GLU A 507 -2.76 28.76 -1.89
N THR A 508 -2.12 28.40 -0.77
CA THR A 508 -1.44 29.36 0.10
C THR A 508 0.06 29.15 0.27
N PHE A 509 0.55 27.90 0.15
CA PHE A 509 1.95 27.56 0.38
C PHE A 509 2.77 27.62 -0.93
N SER A 510 4.05 28.02 -0.86
CA SER A 510 4.87 28.17 -2.07
C SER A 510 6.38 28.02 -1.86
N THR A 511 6.84 27.86 -0.61
CA THR A 511 8.25 28.01 -0.28
C THR A 511 9.06 26.72 -0.41
N ARG A 512 8.40 25.57 -0.41
CA ARG A 512 8.99 24.23 -0.58
C ARG A 512 8.04 23.32 -1.37
N PRO A 513 8.53 22.26 -2.04
CA PRO A 513 7.69 21.20 -2.58
C PRO A 513 6.90 20.49 -1.47
N VAL A 514 5.77 19.87 -1.82
CA VAL A 514 4.90 19.14 -0.89
C VAL A 514 4.73 17.71 -1.38
N ILE A 515 5.25 16.74 -0.62
CA ILE A 515 5.20 15.30 -0.93
C ILE A 515 5.02 14.54 0.38
N PRO A 516 3.80 14.30 0.86
CA PRO A 516 3.56 13.47 2.04
C PRO A 516 4.27 12.11 1.98
N CYS A 517 5.00 11.78 3.05
CA CYS A 517 5.67 10.48 3.14
C CYS A 517 4.69 9.34 3.40
N GLU A 518 3.53 9.66 4.01
CA GLU A 518 2.45 8.71 4.25
C GLU A 518 1.09 9.38 4.07
N TYR A 519 0.17 8.71 3.38
CA TYR A 519 -1.22 9.13 3.26
C TYR A 519 -2.10 7.95 2.83
N ALA A 520 -3.43 8.13 2.88
CA ALA A 520 -4.41 7.14 2.43
C ALA A 520 -4.16 5.75 3.02
N HIS A 521 -4.27 5.65 4.36
CA HIS A 521 -4.05 4.41 5.11
C HIS A 521 -4.99 3.30 4.64
N ALA A 522 -4.43 2.26 4.00
CA ALA A 522 -5.20 1.26 3.24
C ALA A 522 -5.67 0.05 4.07
N MET A 523 -5.82 0.21 5.37
CA MET A 523 -6.18 -0.86 6.31
C MET A 523 -7.55 -1.45 6.02
N GLY A 524 -7.59 -2.72 5.62
CA GLY A 524 -8.81 -3.47 5.34
C GLY A 524 -9.67 -2.82 4.25
N ASN A 525 -10.99 -2.72 4.46
CA ASN A 525 -11.90 -2.06 3.54
C ASN A 525 -11.81 -0.53 3.68
N SER A 526 -10.96 0.09 2.89
CA SER A 526 -10.47 1.45 3.04
C SER A 526 -10.25 2.16 1.69
N THR A 527 -9.31 3.13 1.64
CA THR A 527 -8.91 3.90 0.44
C THR A 527 -10.03 4.81 -0.09
N GLY A 528 -10.95 5.24 0.80
CA GLY A 528 -12.04 6.17 0.47
C GLY A 528 -11.54 7.60 0.28
N SER A 529 -12.17 8.35 -0.62
CA SER A 529 -11.93 9.77 -0.92
C SER A 529 -10.53 10.08 -1.48
N LEU A 530 -9.83 9.09 -2.03
CA LEU A 530 -8.54 9.28 -2.69
C LEU A 530 -8.65 10.22 -3.91
N ASP A 531 -9.76 10.16 -4.63
CA ASP A 531 -10.10 11.05 -5.74
C ASP A 531 -10.07 12.52 -5.34
N LEU A 532 -10.56 12.86 -4.14
CA LEU A 532 -10.59 14.25 -3.65
C LEU A 532 -9.18 14.77 -3.35
N GLN A 533 -8.31 13.95 -2.77
CA GLN A 533 -6.91 14.32 -2.53
C GLN A 533 -6.18 14.57 -3.87
N TRP A 534 -6.35 13.67 -4.84
CA TRP A 534 -5.65 13.78 -6.12
C TRP A 534 -6.21 14.86 -7.05
N ASN A 535 -7.47 15.26 -6.91
CA ASN A 535 -7.99 16.44 -7.57
C ASN A 535 -7.18 17.68 -7.18
N GLU A 536 -6.87 17.86 -5.89
CA GLU A 536 -6.05 18.97 -5.40
C GLU A 536 -4.57 18.83 -5.82
N ILE A 537 -4.02 17.61 -5.76
CA ILE A 537 -2.64 17.32 -6.17
C ILE A 537 -2.44 17.63 -7.67
N TYR A 538 -3.38 17.25 -8.52
CA TYR A 538 -3.29 17.57 -9.95
C TYR A 538 -3.52 19.05 -10.26
N ALA A 539 -4.28 19.77 -9.43
CA ALA A 539 -4.57 21.18 -9.63
C ALA A 539 -3.35 22.10 -9.38
N HIS A 540 -2.35 21.64 -8.59
CA HIS A 540 -1.23 22.48 -8.14
C HIS A 540 0.12 21.84 -8.46
N THR A 541 1.03 22.63 -9.05
CA THR A 541 2.35 22.14 -9.53
C THR A 541 3.24 21.62 -8.39
N HIS A 542 3.27 22.28 -7.25
CA HIS A 542 4.12 21.96 -6.10
C HIS A 542 3.54 20.92 -5.15
N LEU A 543 2.28 20.53 -5.31
CA LEU A 543 1.73 19.34 -4.68
C LEU A 543 2.10 18.13 -5.53
N GLN A 544 3.14 17.41 -5.13
CA GLN A 544 3.78 16.44 -6.03
C GLN A 544 3.47 14.97 -5.70
N GLY A 545 2.28 14.68 -5.20
CA GLY A 545 1.84 13.32 -4.89
C GLY A 545 2.10 12.95 -3.44
N GLY A 546 2.58 11.74 -3.21
CA GLY A 546 2.86 11.15 -1.88
C GLY A 546 2.96 9.64 -1.94
N PHE A 547 3.11 9.01 -0.77
CA PHE A 547 3.29 7.57 -0.64
C PHE A 547 2.17 6.97 0.23
N ILE A 548 1.36 6.10 -0.38
CA ILE A 548 0.25 5.41 0.32
C ILE A 548 0.81 4.48 1.40
N TRP A 549 0.23 4.46 2.57
CA TRP A 549 0.50 3.48 3.61
C TRP A 549 -0.51 2.34 3.55
N ASP A 550 -0.14 1.08 3.23
CA ASP A 550 1.12 0.71 2.64
C ASP A 550 0.90 -0.25 1.45
N TRP A 551 1.90 -1.03 1.07
CA TRP A 551 1.81 -1.90 -0.10
C TRP A 551 1.13 -3.23 0.19
N VAL A 552 1.54 -3.94 1.27
CA VAL A 552 1.14 -5.33 1.50
C VAL A 552 0.66 -5.55 2.93
N ASP A 553 -0.47 -6.23 3.10
CA ASP A 553 -0.86 -6.74 4.40
C ASP A 553 0.22 -7.66 4.96
N GLN A 554 0.74 -7.35 6.14
CA GLN A 554 1.81 -8.12 6.76
C GLN A 554 1.29 -9.37 7.51
N GLY A 555 0.36 -10.11 6.91
CA GLY A 555 -0.14 -11.37 7.45
C GLY A 555 0.89 -12.49 7.36
N LEU A 556 1.08 -13.27 8.44
CA LEU A 556 1.85 -14.51 8.39
C LEU A 556 0.92 -15.68 8.11
N TYR A 557 1.42 -16.75 7.48
CA TYR A 557 0.62 -17.91 7.16
C TYR A 557 0.64 -18.96 8.29
N ASP A 558 -0.54 -19.38 8.70
CA ASP A 558 -0.74 -20.52 9.62
C ASP A 558 -1.68 -21.55 8.97
N GLU A 559 -1.31 -22.83 9.00
CA GLU A 559 -2.07 -23.90 8.32
C GLU A 559 -3.53 -24.04 8.79
N LYS A 560 -3.84 -23.61 10.01
CA LYS A 560 -5.18 -23.74 10.59
C LYS A 560 -6.03 -22.48 10.46
N ARG A 561 -5.40 -21.30 10.65
CA ARG A 561 -6.07 -20.00 10.69
C ARG A 561 -6.04 -19.28 9.33
N GLY A 562 -5.15 -19.69 8.43
CA GLY A 562 -4.86 -18.97 7.20
C GLY A 562 -3.96 -17.76 7.48
N TRP A 563 -4.39 -16.56 7.11
CA TRP A 563 -3.66 -15.33 7.39
C TRP A 563 -3.82 -14.94 8.86
N THR A 564 -2.69 -14.74 9.55
CA THR A 564 -2.61 -14.32 10.94
C THR A 564 -2.05 -12.91 11.05
N TYR A 565 -2.30 -12.25 12.18
CA TYR A 565 -1.87 -10.89 12.44
C TYR A 565 -1.48 -10.72 13.92
N GLY A 566 -1.16 -9.51 14.34
CA GLY A 566 -0.74 -9.23 15.72
C GLY A 566 -1.72 -9.77 16.75
N GLY A 567 -1.21 -10.38 17.83
CA GLY A 567 -2.00 -11.02 18.89
C GLY A 567 -2.25 -12.52 18.68
N ASP A 568 -1.93 -13.07 17.52
CA ASP A 568 -2.09 -14.50 17.25
C ASP A 568 -1.02 -15.39 17.90
N TYR A 569 0.10 -14.80 18.28
CA TYR A 569 1.25 -15.49 18.83
C TYR A 569 1.60 -14.98 20.24
N GLY A 570 1.76 -15.91 21.20
CA GLY A 570 2.12 -15.58 22.57
C GLY A 570 0.97 -14.98 23.39
N GLU A 571 0.35 -15.78 24.27
CA GLU A 571 -0.85 -15.41 25.05
C GLU A 571 -0.75 -14.08 25.81
N ASN A 572 0.48 -13.67 26.19
CA ASN A 572 0.73 -12.43 26.95
C ASN A 572 1.71 -11.48 26.23
N ALA A 573 1.99 -11.73 24.97
CA ALA A 573 2.86 -10.84 24.20
C ALA A 573 2.14 -9.49 23.92
N PRO A 574 2.86 -8.37 23.92
CA PRO A 574 2.26 -7.10 23.51
C PRO A 574 1.79 -7.18 22.04
N SER A 575 0.66 -6.51 21.74
CA SER A 575 0.09 -6.57 20.39
C SER A 575 -0.80 -5.37 20.10
N ASP A 576 -0.70 -4.84 18.87
CA ASP A 576 -1.62 -3.86 18.30
C ASP A 576 -2.60 -4.49 17.28
N GLY A 577 -2.83 -5.82 17.40
CA GLY A 577 -3.84 -6.54 16.62
C GLY A 577 -3.55 -6.51 15.11
N ASN A 578 -4.60 -6.31 14.30
CA ASN A 578 -4.50 -6.29 12.85
C ASN A 578 -3.99 -4.95 12.26
N PHE A 579 -3.33 -4.11 13.06
CA PHE A 579 -2.81 -2.83 12.56
C PHE A 579 -1.65 -2.99 11.57
N ASN A 580 -1.08 -4.20 11.45
CA ASN A 580 -0.14 -4.60 10.41
C ASN A 580 -0.78 -5.06 9.09
N CYS A 581 -2.12 -5.03 8.97
CA CYS A 581 -2.85 -5.41 7.76
C CYS A 581 -3.43 -4.14 7.11
N ASN A 582 -2.59 -3.33 6.51
CA ASN A 582 -2.90 -2.02 5.95
C ASN A 582 -2.43 -1.86 4.49
N GLY A 583 -2.23 -2.99 3.81
CA GLY A 583 -1.77 -3.05 2.43
C GLY A 583 -2.83 -2.75 1.37
N LEU A 584 -2.36 -2.33 0.18
CA LEU A 584 -3.16 -2.30 -1.05
C LEU A 584 -3.37 -3.69 -1.64
N VAL A 585 -2.57 -4.65 -1.23
CA VAL A 585 -2.68 -6.07 -1.61
C VAL A 585 -2.61 -6.96 -0.36
N GLY A 586 -3.23 -8.12 -0.45
CA GLY A 586 -3.18 -9.14 0.60
C GLY A 586 -1.78 -9.73 0.80
N PRO A 587 -1.57 -10.56 1.84
CA PRO A 587 -0.28 -11.20 2.11
C PRO A 587 0.23 -12.05 0.93
N ASP A 588 -0.67 -12.62 0.14
CA ASP A 588 -0.43 -13.41 -1.09
C ASP A 588 -0.38 -12.57 -2.37
N ARG A 589 -0.39 -11.25 -2.24
CA ARG A 589 -0.41 -10.27 -3.35
C ARG A 589 -1.72 -10.23 -4.14
N ASP A 590 -2.82 -10.81 -3.61
CA ASP A 590 -4.14 -10.58 -4.21
C ASP A 590 -4.56 -9.11 -4.04
N PRO A 591 -4.89 -8.38 -5.14
CA PRO A 591 -5.21 -6.96 -5.04
C PRO A 591 -6.50 -6.70 -4.25
N HIS A 592 -6.44 -5.86 -3.21
CA HIS A 592 -7.64 -5.34 -2.56
C HIS A 592 -8.47 -4.48 -3.52
N PRO A 593 -9.79 -4.33 -3.29
CA PRO A 593 -10.61 -3.39 -4.07
C PRO A 593 -10.05 -1.97 -4.11
N GLY A 594 -9.38 -1.52 -3.03
CA GLY A 594 -8.67 -0.23 -2.96
C GLY A 594 -7.54 -0.07 -3.98
N TYR A 595 -6.85 -1.15 -4.35
CA TYR A 595 -5.83 -1.15 -5.39
C TYR A 595 -6.36 -0.64 -6.75
N TYR A 596 -7.59 -1.01 -7.11
CA TYR A 596 -8.20 -0.56 -8.38
C TYR A 596 -8.56 0.92 -8.35
N GLU A 597 -8.92 1.45 -7.16
CA GLU A 597 -9.13 2.89 -6.96
C GLU A 597 -7.81 3.66 -7.15
N VAL A 598 -6.72 3.18 -6.55
CA VAL A 598 -5.37 3.75 -6.74
C VAL A 598 -4.99 3.73 -8.22
N LYS A 599 -5.17 2.58 -8.90
CA LYS A 599 -4.90 2.44 -10.34
C LYS A 599 -5.64 3.49 -11.17
N HIS A 600 -6.90 3.75 -10.88
CA HIS A 600 -7.71 4.73 -11.58
C HIS A 600 -7.25 6.17 -11.30
N VAL A 601 -7.05 6.50 -10.04
CA VAL A 601 -6.64 7.86 -9.62
C VAL A 601 -5.24 8.20 -10.14
N TYR A 602 -4.34 7.21 -10.21
CA TYR A 602 -2.97 7.35 -10.70
C TYR A 602 -2.82 7.27 -12.22
N GLN A 603 -3.89 7.08 -12.98
CA GLN A 603 -3.82 6.92 -14.44
C GLN A 603 -3.11 8.09 -15.15
N GLU A 604 -2.40 7.76 -16.25
CA GLU A 604 -1.54 8.68 -16.99
C GLU A 604 -2.26 9.45 -18.11
N VAL A 605 -3.52 9.11 -18.35
CA VAL A 605 -4.32 9.70 -19.43
C VAL A 605 -5.63 10.18 -18.85
N ASP A 606 -5.99 11.41 -19.16
CA ASP A 606 -7.29 11.97 -18.86
C ASP A 606 -8.07 12.27 -20.15
N ILE A 607 -9.38 11.97 -20.13
CA ILE A 607 -10.27 12.24 -21.29
C ILE A 607 -11.51 12.93 -20.77
N THR A 608 -11.67 14.19 -21.18
CA THR A 608 -12.79 15.05 -20.76
C THR A 608 -13.66 15.49 -21.91
N PRO A 609 -14.97 15.66 -21.70
CA PRO A 609 -15.86 16.18 -22.73
C PRO A 609 -15.65 17.69 -22.95
N VAL A 610 -15.63 18.11 -24.22
CA VAL A 610 -15.60 19.53 -24.62
C VAL A 610 -16.98 19.94 -25.17
N ASP A 611 -17.55 19.15 -26.08
CA ASP A 611 -18.89 19.34 -26.62
C ASP A 611 -19.52 17.97 -26.90
N LEU A 612 -20.36 17.51 -25.98
CA LEU A 612 -21.00 16.18 -26.05
C LEU A 612 -21.93 16.04 -27.27
N GLU A 613 -22.59 17.12 -27.70
CA GLU A 613 -23.53 17.06 -28.83
C GLU A 613 -22.77 16.81 -30.15
N LYS A 614 -21.59 17.39 -30.27
CA LYS A 614 -20.70 17.22 -31.43
C LYS A 614 -19.80 16.00 -31.31
N GLY A 615 -19.77 15.34 -30.15
CA GLY A 615 -18.83 14.24 -29.85
C GLY A 615 -17.39 14.73 -29.78
N LEU A 616 -17.17 15.96 -29.30
CA LEU A 616 -15.86 16.55 -29.14
C LEU A 616 -15.35 16.31 -27.72
N PHE A 617 -14.15 15.76 -27.62
CA PHE A 617 -13.44 15.45 -26.38
C PHE A 617 -12.04 16.02 -26.42
N GLN A 618 -11.43 16.17 -25.25
CA GLN A 618 -10.02 16.49 -25.09
C GLN A 618 -9.35 15.30 -24.41
N ILE A 619 -8.17 14.91 -24.90
CA ILE A 619 -7.25 13.99 -24.23
C ILE A 619 -6.09 14.79 -23.68
N PHE A 620 -5.72 14.54 -22.43
CA PHE A 620 -4.56 15.12 -21.76
C PHE A 620 -3.56 14.00 -21.40
N ASN A 621 -2.30 14.21 -21.79
CA ASN A 621 -1.19 13.34 -21.43
C ASN A 621 -0.56 13.80 -20.12
N ARG A 622 -0.76 13.06 -19.05
CA ARG A 622 -0.19 13.33 -17.71
C ARG A 622 1.26 12.89 -17.55
N ARG A 623 1.83 12.20 -18.54
CA ARG A 623 3.24 11.79 -18.54
C ARG A 623 4.14 13.01 -18.73
N TYR A 624 5.38 12.91 -18.23
CA TYR A 624 6.33 14.02 -18.23
C TYR A 624 7.40 13.92 -19.31
N PHE A 625 7.70 12.70 -19.79
CA PHE A 625 8.83 12.45 -20.69
C PHE A 625 8.44 11.74 -21.98
N THR A 626 7.29 11.10 -22.02
CA THR A 626 6.89 10.26 -23.16
C THR A 626 5.53 10.64 -23.70
N SER A 627 5.37 10.55 -25.03
CA SER A 627 4.09 10.76 -25.72
C SER A 627 3.12 9.60 -25.49
N LEU A 628 1.87 9.75 -25.94
CA LEU A 628 0.86 8.69 -25.90
C LEU A 628 1.03 7.62 -26.99
N GLY A 629 2.09 7.69 -27.82
CA GLY A 629 2.33 6.75 -28.93
C GLY A 629 2.46 5.27 -28.49
N ASP A 630 2.81 5.03 -27.24
CA ASP A 630 2.89 3.71 -26.62
C ASP A 630 1.53 3.10 -26.27
N TYR A 631 0.44 3.89 -26.39
CA TYR A 631 -0.89 3.47 -25.98
C TYR A 631 -1.84 3.34 -27.16
N LYS A 632 -2.77 2.42 -27.00
CA LYS A 632 -3.92 2.22 -27.87
C LYS A 632 -5.17 2.59 -27.11
N ILE A 633 -5.95 3.51 -27.65
CA ILE A 633 -7.22 3.92 -27.07
C ILE A 633 -8.37 3.27 -27.84
N THR A 634 -9.29 2.68 -27.09
CA THR A 634 -10.50 2.06 -27.66
C THR A 634 -11.72 2.72 -27.02
N TYR A 635 -12.71 3.12 -27.81
CA TYR A 635 -13.97 3.64 -27.28
C TYR A 635 -15.19 2.91 -27.83
N TRP A 636 -16.25 2.91 -27.06
CA TRP A 636 -17.57 2.42 -27.44
C TRP A 636 -18.68 3.15 -26.68
N VAL A 637 -19.91 3.03 -27.17
CA VAL A 637 -21.08 3.61 -26.50
C VAL A 637 -22.00 2.48 -26.06
N GLU A 638 -22.53 2.60 -24.86
CA GLU A 638 -23.57 1.74 -24.32
C GLU A 638 -24.89 2.51 -24.15
N ARG A 639 -26.00 1.77 -24.21
CA ARG A 639 -27.31 2.22 -23.81
C ARG A 639 -27.86 1.27 -22.76
N ASP A 640 -28.25 1.78 -21.58
CA ASP A 640 -28.74 1.00 -20.45
C ASP A 640 -27.79 -0.17 -20.10
N GLY A 641 -26.49 0.11 -20.06
CA GLY A 641 -25.45 -0.86 -19.78
C GLY A 641 -25.22 -1.93 -20.85
N LYS A 642 -25.76 -1.74 -22.05
CA LYS A 642 -25.58 -2.67 -23.17
C LYS A 642 -25.05 -1.97 -24.42
N ARG A 643 -24.05 -2.58 -25.01
CA ARG A 643 -23.60 -2.21 -26.35
C ARG A 643 -24.41 -3.01 -27.38
N PRO A 644 -25.26 -2.38 -28.21
CA PRO A 644 -25.88 -3.05 -29.34
C PRO A 644 -24.83 -3.67 -30.28
N PHE A 645 -25.10 -4.84 -30.84
CA PHE A 645 -24.08 -5.59 -31.59
C PHE A 645 -23.57 -4.84 -32.82
N TRP A 646 -24.35 -3.91 -33.39
CA TRP A 646 -23.95 -3.05 -34.50
C TRP A 646 -23.22 -1.76 -34.10
N TRP A 647 -23.01 -1.52 -32.76
CA TRP A 647 -22.15 -0.45 -32.28
C TRP A 647 -20.78 -1.03 -31.98
N PHE A 648 -19.86 -0.71 -32.90
CA PHE A 648 -18.52 -1.30 -32.78
C PHE A 648 -17.67 -0.59 -31.73
N LYS A 649 -16.66 -1.28 -31.21
CA LYS A 649 -15.53 -0.64 -30.55
C LYS A 649 -14.67 0.02 -31.62
N HIS A 650 -14.33 1.28 -31.42
CA HIS A 650 -13.48 2.06 -32.29
C HIS A 650 -12.10 2.23 -31.69
N LYS A 651 -11.09 2.25 -32.55
CA LYS A 651 -9.71 2.47 -32.11
C LYS A 651 -9.29 3.89 -32.46
N LEU A 652 -8.58 4.53 -31.52
CA LEU A 652 -7.93 5.82 -31.69
C LEU A 652 -6.44 5.64 -31.42
N HIS A 653 -5.66 6.48 -32.05
CA HIS A 653 -4.23 6.56 -31.83
C HIS A 653 -3.82 8.02 -31.69
N PHE A 654 -3.03 8.31 -30.67
CA PHE A 654 -2.55 9.65 -30.37
C PHE A 654 -1.05 9.59 -30.13
N ASP A 655 -0.37 10.65 -30.51
CA ASP A 655 1.03 10.89 -30.18
C ASP A 655 1.16 12.22 -29.40
N THR A 656 0.15 12.50 -28.60
CA THR A 656 0.07 13.72 -27.79
C THR A 656 1.31 13.82 -26.91
N ALA A 657 1.99 14.95 -27.02
CA ALA A 657 3.23 15.22 -26.29
C ALA A 657 3.03 15.20 -24.76
N PRO A 658 4.11 15.00 -23.98
CA PRO A 658 4.04 15.09 -22.51
C PRO A 658 3.41 16.41 -22.03
N GLN A 659 2.61 16.34 -20.95
CA GLN A 659 1.94 17.49 -20.32
C GLN A 659 1.17 18.37 -21.31
N SER A 660 0.59 17.75 -22.35
CA SER A 660 -0.15 18.46 -23.40
C SER A 660 -1.54 17.88 -23.59
N ALA A 661 -2.42 18.71 -24.12
CA ALA A 661 -3.79 18.36 -24.47
C ALA A 661 -4.01 18.39 -25.97
N GLU A 662 -4.91 17.53 -26.45
CA GLU A 662 -5.34 17.49 -27.85
C GLU A 662 -6.85 17.26 -27.93
N GLU A 663 -7.56 18.06 -28.75
CA GLU A 663 -8.98 17.85 -29.01
C GLU A 663 -9.19 16.81 -30.12
N PHE A 664 -10.17 15.93 -29.93
CA PHE A 664 -10.52 14.92 -30.92
C PHE A 664 -12.02 14.67 -30.97
N LYS A 665 -12.46 14.15 -32.12
CA LYS A 665 -13.87 13.87 -32.34
C LYS A 665 -14.17 12.39 -32.42
N VAL A 666 -15.17 11.92 -31.69
CA VAL A 666 -15.68 10.56 -31.73
C VAL A 666 -16.97 10.48 -32.56
N LYS A 667 -17.18 9.34 -33.19
CA LYS A 667 -18.44 9.08 -33.90
C LYS A 667 -19.47 8.54 -32.92
N LEU A 668 -20.42 9.39 -32.50
CA LEU A 668 -21.54 8.99 -31.65
C LEU A 668 -22.64 8.32 -32.50
N PRO A 669 -23.28 7.26 -31.95
CA PRO A 669 -24.45 6.67 -32.59
C PRO A 669 -25.63 7.63 -32.46
N ARG A 670 -26.67 7.43 -33.32
CA ARG A 670 -27.93 8.17 -33.19
C ARG A 670 -28.67 7.71 -31.92
N MET A 671 -28.74 8.52 -30.90
CA MET A 671 -29.39 8.27 -29.60
C MET A 671 -30.92 8.55 -29.67
N LYS A 672 -31.64 7.79 -30.52
CA LYS A 672 -33.08 7.98 -30.75
C LYS A 672 -34.00 7.18 -29.83
N LYS A 673 -33.49 6.05 -29.26
CA LYS A 673 -34.26 5.21 -28.35
C LYS A 673 -34.15 5.73 -26.94
N ALA A 674 -35.21 5.60 -26.16
CA ALA A 674 -35.20 5.91 -24.73
C ALA A 674 -34.11 5.09 -24.00
N GLY A 675 -33.45 5.67 -23.00
CA GLY A 675 -32.45 5.05 -22.17
C GLY A 675 -31.31 5.97 -21.80
N GLN A 676 -30.42 5.47 -20.94
CA GLN A 676 -29.20 6.15 -20.52
C GLN A 676 -28.04 5.80 -21.46
N TYR A 677 -27.35 6.80 -21.98
CA TYR A 677 -26.23 6.63 -22.89
C TYR A 677 -24.95 7.04 -22.23
N ARG A 678 -23.94 6.17 -22.32
CA ARG A 678 -22.57 6.40 -21.81
C ARG A 678 -21.55 6.03 -22.88
N ILE A 679 -20.47 6.79 -22.94
CA ILE A 679 -19.29 6.46 -23.72
C ILE A 679 -18.16 6.04 -22.80
N PHE A 680 -17.47 5.01 -23.20
CA PHE A 680 -16.32 4.43 -22.47
C PHE A 680 -15.08 4.57 -23.33
N PHE A 681 -13.98 4.92 -22.66
CA PHE A 681 -12.63 4.90 -23.22
C PHE A 681 -11.76 3.94 -22.41
N GLU A 682 -11.04 3.10 -23.10
CA GLU A 682 -10.10 2.13 -22.55
C GLU A 682 -8.73 2.40 -23.14
N VAL A 683 -7.75 2.68 -22.28
CA VAL A 683 -6.35 2.93 -22.65
C VAL A 683 -5.55 1.69 -22.31
N SER A 684 -4.90 1.09 -23.30
CA SER A 684 -4.11 -0.12 -23.13
C SER A 684 -2.72 0.02 -23.77
N ALA A 685 -1.74 -0.74 -23.25
CA ALA A 685 -0.41 -0.79 -23.84
C ALA A 685 -0.47 -1.27 -25.30
N ALA A 686 0.09 -0.49 -26.24
CA ALA A 686 0.12 -0.84 -27.66
C ALA A 686 1.23 -1.84 -28.00
N ARG A 687 2.27 -1.92 -27.17
CA ARG A 687 3.42 -2.82 -27.26
C ARG A 687 3.80 -3.33 -25.88
N GLU A 688 4.76 -4.21 -25.80
CA GLU A 688 5.38 -4.59 -24.52
C GLU A 688 6.10 -3.38 -23.93
N LEU A 689 5.87 -3.11 -22.63
CA LEU A 689 6.56 -2.11 -21.81
C LEU A 689 7.18 -2.82 -20.61
N PRO A 690 8.10 -2.23 -19.89
CA PRO A 690 8.67 -2.85 -18.67
C PRO A 690 7.57 -3.30 -17.70
N LEU A 691 7.49 -4.59 -17.41
CA LEU A 691 6.49 -5.27 -16.56
C LEU A 691 5.02 -5.15 -17.01
N ILE A 692 4.76 -4.57 -18.18
CA ILE A 692 3.41 -4.34 -18.71
C ILE A 692 3.30 -5.05 -20.06
N ALA A 693 2.54 -6.13 -20.09
CA ALA A 693 2.27 -6.85 -21.33
C ALA A 693 1.42 -6.02 -22.30
N LYS A 694 1.65 -6.21 -23.60
CA LYS A 694 0.79 -5.62 -24.64
C LYS A 694 -0.68 -5.95 -24.39
N GLY A 695 -1.52 -4.93 -24.45
CA GLY A 695 -2.96 -5.04 -24.22
C GLY A 695 -3.39 -4.90 -22.75
N THR A 696 -2.47 -4.79 -21.80
CA THR A 696 -2.80 -4.47 -20.41
C THR A 696 -3.52 -3.11 -20.36
N ILE A 697 -4.69 -3.08 -19.72
CA ILE A 697 -5.46 -1.86 -19.51
C ILE A 697 -4.83 -1.06 -18.37
N LEU A 698 -4.48 0.19 -18.67
CA LEU A 698 -3.81 1.11 -17.75
C LEU A 698 -4.69 2.27 -17.30
N ALA A 699 -5.66 2.66 -18.13
CA ALA A 699 -6.62 3.70 -17.77
C ALA A 699 -7.99 3.42 -18.39
N ASN A 700 -9.01 3.90 -17.71
CA ASN A 700 -10.40 3.84 -18.15
C ASN A 700 -11.10 5.16 -17.84
N VAL A 701 -11.97 5.59 -18.75
CA VAL A 701 -12.80 6.78 -18.54
C VAL A 701 -14.24 6.48 -18.99
N GLU A 702 -15.20 6.80 -18.13
CA GLU A 702 -16.64 6.77 -18.42
C GLU A 702 -17.16 8.21 -18.51
N VAL A 703 -17.89 8.55 -19.57
CA VAL A 703 -18.58 9.82 -19.68
C VAL A 703 -20.07 9.60 -19.94
N PHE A 704 -20.89 10.20 -19.10
CA PHE A 704 -22.33 10.23 -19.29
C PHE A 704 -22.69 11.15 -20.45
N LEU A 705 -23.40 10.62 -21.46
CA LEU A 705 -23.77 11.36 -22.64
C LEU A 705 -25.17 11.97 -22.54
N LYS A 706 -26.14 11.14 -22.19
CA LYS A 706 -27.55 11.55 -22.20
C LYS A 706 -28.43 10.54 -21.47
N ASP A 707 -29.46 11.05 -20.77
CA ASP A 707 -30.59 10.26 -20.31
C ASP A 707 -31.87 10.67 -21.04
N THR A 708 -32.47 9.70 -21.71
CA THR A 708 -33.76 9.83 -22.36
C THR A 708 -34.70 8.73 -21.90
N SER A 709 -34.43 8.16 -20.72
CA SER A 709 -35.23 7.10 -20.12
C SER A 709 -36.66 7.58 -19.93
N VAL A 710 -37.61 6.70 -20.26
CA VAL A 710 -39.04 6.91 -20.01
C VAL A 710 -39.50 5.68 -19.26
N ARG A 711 -40.09 5.89 -18.08
CA ARG A 711 -40.79 4.83 -17.35
C ARG A 711 -42.25 4.84 -17.78
N GLU A 712 -42.73 3.75 -18.37
CA GLU A 712 -44.11 3.59 -18.77
C GLU A 712 -44.93 3.07 -17.60
N PHE A 713 -46.05 3.72 -17.27
CA PHE A 713 -46.95 3.25 -16.24
C PHE A 713 -47.69 1.98 -16.74
N GLN A 714 -47.61 0.90 -15.94
CA GLN A 714 -48.35 -0.35 -16.16
C GLN A 714 -49.34 -0.56 -15.03
N ALA A 715 -50.61 -0.33 -15.32
CA ALA A 715 -51.66 -0.60 -14.39
C ALA A 715 -51.74 -2.11 -14.11
N VAL A 716 -51.73 -2.50 -12.85
CA VAL A 716 -51.94 -3.87 -12.41
C VAL A 716 -53.43 -4.08 -12.17
N LYS A 717 -54.03 -4.99 -12.95
CA LYS A 717 -55.45 -5.35 -12.79
C LYS A 717 -55.64 -6.41 -11.70
N GLY A 718 -56.59 -6.24 -10.85
CA GLY A 718 -56.94 -7.17 -9.76
C GLY A 718 -57.28 -6.45 -8.48
N GLN A 719 -57.67 -7.20 -7.48
CA GLN A 719 -58.01 -6.69 -6.15
C GLN A 719 -57.15 -7.39 -5.12
N VAL A 720 -56.74 -6.64 -4.12
CA VAL A 720 -56.08 -7.18 -2.94
C VAL A 720 -57.03 -7.12 -1.77
N GLU A 721 -57.26 -8.26 -1.13
CA GLU A 721 -57.99 -8.38 0.13
C GLU A 721 -57.08 -8.01 1.29
N VAL A 722 -57.59 -7.26 2.26
CA VAL A 722 -56.88 -6.84 3.46
C VAL A 722 -57.57 -7.49 4.67
N THR A 723 -56.80 -8.26 5.44
CA THR A 723 -57.19 -8.72 6.77
C THR A 723 -56.27 -8.08 7.79
N ASP A 724 -56.77 -7.13 8.56
CA ASP A 724 -56.03 -6.40 9.59
C ASP A 724 -56.31 -7.03 10.96
N GLY A 725 -55.45 -7.92 11.44
CA GLY A 725 -55.50 -8.57 12.75
C GLY A 725 -54.71 -7.83 13.82
N ASP A 726 -54.77 -8.30 15.05
CA ASP A 726 -54.09 -7.67 16.20
C ASP A 726 -52.57 -7.72 16.11
N THR A 727 -52.03 -8.82 15.60
CA THR A 727 -50.56 -9.05 15.55
C THR A 727 -49.99 -9.00 14.15
N GLN A 728 -50.83 -9.16 13.11
CA GLN A 728 -50.35 -9.20 11.72
C GLN A 728 -51.39 -8.64 10.76
N VAL A 729 -50.93 -8.12 9.62
CA VAL A 729 -51.70 -7.79 8.45
C VAL A 729 -51.49 -8.86 7.38
N VAL A 730 -52.57 -9.37 6.79
CA VAL A 730 -52.52 -10.28 5.64
C VAL A 730 -53.12 -9.60 4.42
N LEU A 731 -52.29 -9.45 3.37
CA LEU A 731 -52.69 -8.95 2.05
C LEU A 731 -52.75 -10.13 1.09
N ARG A 732 -53.89 -10.33 0.39
CA ARG A 732 -54.08 -11.49 -0.51
C ARG A 732 -54.71 -11.07 -1.83
N SER A 733 -54.15 -11.58 -2.93
CA SER A 733 -54.76 -11.55 -4.25
C SER A 733 -54.90 -12.97 -4.81
N ASP A 734 -55.43 -13.12 -6.02
CA ASP A 734 -55.49 -14.40 -6.73
C ASP A 734 -54.12 -15.03 -6.98
N LYS A 735 -53.05 -14.24 -6.97
CA LYS A 735 -51.70 -14.65 -7.38
C LYS A 735 -50.65 -14.56 -6.27
N ALA A 736 -50.93 -13.76 -5.23
CA ALA A 736 -49.90 -13.43 -4.25
C ALA A 736 -50.51 -13.25 -2.85
N GLN A 737 -49.67 -13.47 -1.85
CA GLN A 737 -49.97 -13.21 -0.45
C GLN A 737 -48.73 -12.56 0.23
N LEU A 738 -49.03 -11.56 1.07
CA LEU A 738 -48.04 -10.93 1.93
C LEU A 738 -48.57 -10.93 3.37
N ILE A 739 -47.71 -11.35 4.30
CA ILE A 739 -47.96 -11.32 5.75
C ILE A 739 -47.00 -10.34 6.38
N PHE A 740 -47.52 -9.34 7.05
CA PHE A 740 -46.76 -8.31 7.73
C PHE A 740 -46.91 -8.44 9.25
N ASP A 741 -45.79 -8.47 9.98
CA ASP A 741 -45.77 -8.48 11.43
C ASP A 741 -45.89 -7.05 11.98
N LYS A 742 -46.89 -6.80 12.83
CA LYS A 742 -47.17 -5.47 13.38
C LYS A 742 -46.29 -5.11 14.57
N ALA A 743 -45.81 -6.12 15.30
CA ALA A 743 -45.01 -5.88 16.53
C ALA A 743 -43.63 -5.35 16.24
N ASP A 744 -42.95 -5.94 15.26
CA ASP A 744 -41.60 -5.58 14.85
C ASP A 744 -41.58 -4.82 13.52
N GLY A 745 -42.69 -4.76 12.78
CA GLY A 745 -42.87 -3.96 11.58
C GLY A 745 -42.03 -4.42 10.40
N TYR A 746 -42.22 -5.67 9.95
CA TYR A 746 -41.53 -6.23 8.81
C TYR A 746 -42.40 -7.18 7.99
N VAL A 747 -42.04 -7.41 6.73
CA VAL A 747 -42.70 -8.43 5.89
C VAL A 747 -42.22 -9.80 6.30
N LYS A 748 -43.09 -10.55 7.02
CA LYS A 748 -42.73 -11.87 7.56
C LYS A 748 -42.71 -12.94 6.48
N SER A 749 -43.67 -12.89 5.54
CA SER A 749 -43.77 -13.84 4.43
C SER A 749 -44.34 -13.17 3.21
N TRP A 750 -43.88 -13.54 2.05
CA TRP A 750 -44.31 -13.01 0.76
C TRP A 750 -44.22 -14.12 -0.29
N THR A 751 -45.38 -14.55 -0.78
CA THR A 751 -45.49 -15.60 -1.80
C THR A 751 -46.14 -15.09 -3.07
N VAL A 752 -45.67 -15.54 -4.22
CA VAL A 752 -46.24 -15.24 -5.53
C VAL A 752 -46.33 -16.51 -6.34
N LYS A 753 -47.57 -16.85 -6.76
CA LYS A 753 -47.86 -18.12 -7.47
C LYS A 753 -47.30 -19.35 -6.75
N GLY A 754 -47.38 -19.35 -5.44
CA GLY A 754 -46.94 -20.45 -4.57
C GLY A 754 -45.40 -20.57 -4.38
N LYS A 755 -44.61 -19.59 -4.86
CA LYS A 755 -43.15 -19.49 -4.61
C LYS A 755 -42.89 -18.39 -3.57
N ASP A 756 -42.07 -18.66 -2.59
CA ASP A 756 -41.59 -17.66 -1.66
C ASP A 756 -40.65 -16.70 -2.36
N MET A 757 -40.85 -15.39 -2.17
CA MET A 757 -40.00 -14.32 -2.70
C MET A 757 -38.88 -13.94 -1.74
N VAL A 758 -39.08 -14.23 -0.48
CA VAL A 758 -38.08 -14.06 0.60
C VAL A 758 -38.17 -15.28 1.52
N ASP A 759 -37.09 -15.60 2.18
CA ASP A 759 -37.02 -16.65 3.19
C ASP A 759 -38.03 -16.35 4.30
N PRO A 760 -39.04 -17.24 4.54
CA PRO A 760 -40.08 -17.00 5.53
C PRO A 760 -39.60 -17.03 6.99
N ASP A 761 -38.43 -17.62 7.27
CA ASP A 761 -37.80 -17.63 8.59
C ASP A 761 -37.08 -16.31 8.89
N PHE A 762 -36.77 -15.53 7.86
CA PHE A 762 -36.11 -14.24 8.00
C PHE A 762 -37.04 -13.08 7.62
N GLY A 763 -37.69 -13.12 6.48
CA GLY A 763 -38.52 -12.05 5.95
C GLY A 763 -37.75 -10.91 5.31
N LEU A 764 -38.48 -9.78 5.04
CA LEU A 764 -37.88 -8.54 4.57
C LEU A 764 -38.03 -7.45 5.63
N ARG A 765 -36.93 -6.89 6.11
CA ARG A 765 -36.84 -5.99 7.26
C ARG A 765 -35.95 -4.80 7.03
N ALA A 766 -36.16 -3.69 7.74
CA ALA A 766 -35.29 -2.55 7.74
C ALA A 766 -33.87 -2.93 8.24
N ASN A 767 -32.88 -2.24 7.77
CA ASN A 767 -31.47 -2.43 8.14
C ASN A 767 -30.74 -1.10 8.20
N PHE A 768 -30.11 -0.80 9.35
CA PHE A 768 -29.41 0.46 9.62
C PHE A 768 -27.97 0.23 10.04
N TRP A 769 -27.54 -1.02 10.07
CA TRP A 769 -26.23 -1.44 10.55
C TRP A 769 -25.44 -2.17 9.46
N ARG A 770 -24.13 -1.92 9.40
CA ARG A 770 -23.15 -2.72 8.68
C ARG A 770 -22.15 -3.34 9.66
N ALA A 771 -21.50 -4.43 9.27
CA ALA A 771 -20.32 -4.90 9.96
C ALA A 771 -19.25 -3.79 9.94
N PRO A 772 -18.72 -3.33 11.08
CA PRO A 772 -17.79 -2.21 11.09
C PRO A 772 -16.51 -2.53 10.36
N VAL A 773 -16.03 -1.59 9.53
CA VAL A 773 -14.71 -1.64 8.93
C VAL A 773 -13.64 -1.18 9.94
N ASP A 774 -12.36 -1.40 9.65
CA ASP A 774 -11.27 -0.99 10.52
C ASP A 774 -11.30 0.51 10.84
N ASN A 775 -11.60 1.34 9.85
CA ASN A 775 -11.74 2.80 10.02
C ASN A 775 -12.93 3.19 10.92
N ASP A 776 -14.03 2.42 10.90
CA ASP A 776 -15.16 2.64 11.82
C ASP A 776 -14.72 2.43 13.28
N TYR A 777 -13.93 1.37 13.54
CA TYR A 777 -13.37 1.13 14.88
C TYR A 777 -12.39 2.23 15.29
N GLY A 778 -11.47 2.59 14.41
CA GLY A 778 -10.47 3.63 14.66
C GLY A 778 -11.06 4.99 14.97
N SER A 779 -12.18 5.35 14.32
CA SER A 779 -12.91 6.58 14.59
C SER A 779 -13.92 6.47 15.73
N GLY A 780 -14.12 5.28 16.32
CA GLY A 780 -15.06 5.03 17.43
C GLY A 780 -16.53 5.02 17.03
N GLU A 781 -16.84 4.82 15.74
CA GLU A 781 -18.23 4.80 15.23
C GLU A 781 -19.07 3.66 15.77
N PRO A 782 -18.58 2.42 15.97
CA PRO A 782 -19.43 1.35 16.51
C PRO A 782 -20.07 1.70 17.84
N MET A 783 -19.38 2.41 18.72
CA MET A 783 -19.91 2.88 19.98
C MET A 783 -20.91 4.04 19.81
N ARG A 784 -20.64 5.00 18.91
CA ARG A 784 -21.52 6.17 18.68
C ARG A 784 -22.80 5.77 17.96
N SER A 785 -22.71 4.82 17.04
CA SER A 785 -23.81 4.35 16.19
C SER A 785 -24.46 3.08 16.73
N ALA A 786 -24.14 2.63 17.94
CA ALA A 786 -24.61 1.37 18.55
C ALA A 786 -26.13 1.20 18.53
N ALA A 787 -26.89 2.30 18.63
CA ALA A 787 -28.35 2.27 18.58
C ALA A 787 -28.91 1.74 17.25
N TYR A 788 -28.15 1.78 16.16
CA TYR A 788 -28.58 1.29 14.84
C TYR A 788 -28.44 -0.22 14.64
N ARG A 789 -27.83 -0.93 15.58
CA ARG A 789 -27.82 -2.39 15.61
C ARG A 789 -29.21 -2.99 15.79
N GLU A 790 -30.10 -2.24 16.41
CA GLU A 790 -31.49 -2.64 16.61
C GLU A 790 -32.41 -1.77 15.76
N VAL A 791 -33.36 -2.42 15.09
CA VAL A 791 -34.40 -1.71 14.34
C VAL A 791 -35.45 -1.21 15.32
N PRO A 792 -35.73 0.12 15.41
CA PRO A 792 -36.74 0.65 16.29
C PRO A 792 -38.11 0.04 15.97
N LYS A 793 -38.87 -0.33 17.01
CA LYS A 793 -40.27 -0.83 16.83
C LYS A 793 -41.19 0.27 16.28
N PRO A 794 -42.20 -0.08 15.48
CA PRO A 794 -43.18 0.88 15.00
C PRO A 794 -44.01 1.43 16.15
N LEU A 795 -44.41 2.71 16.04
CA LEU A 795 -45.38 3.34 16.93
C LEU A 795 -46.81 2.98 16.53
N LEU A 796 -47.06 2.87 15.22
CA LEU A 796 -48.37 2.58 14.67
C LEU A 796 -48.21 1.82 13.34
N VAL A 797 -49.07 0.82 13.12
CA VAL A 797 -49.21 0.12 11.84
C VAL A 797 -50.68 0.06 11.46
N GLU A 798 -51.02 0.64 10.32
CA GLU A 798 -52.37 0.70 9.75
C GLU A 798 -52.38 0.04 8.38
N ALA A 799 -53.48 -0.64 8.04
CA ALA A 799 -53.64 -1.23 6.71
C ALA A 799 -54.95 -0.79 6.05
N GLY A 800 -54.96 -0.71 4.72
CA GLY A 800 -56.12 -0.30 3.98
C GLY A 800 -56.09 -0.65 2.50
N LYS A 801 -57.23 -0.50 1.83
CA LYS A 801 -57.35 -0.63 0.37
C LYS A 801 -57.20 0.73 -0.30
N LEU A 802 -56.64 0.74 -1.52
CA LEU A 802 -56.60 1.91 -2.38
C LEU A 802 -57.65 1.80 -3.51
N GLU A 803 -58.00 2.93 -4.12
CA GLU A 803 -59.02 3.01 -5.17
C GLU A 803 -58.69 2.20 -6.43
N ASP A 804 -57.39 2.00 -6.70
CA ASP A 804 -56.93 1.23 -7.85
C ASP A 804 -56.98 -0.31 -7.64
N GLY A 805 -57.41 -0.75 -6.46
CA GLY A 805 -57.50 -2.17 -6.08
C GLY A 805 -56.27 -2.74 -5.38
N SER A 806 -55.23 -1.96 -5.24
CA SER A 806 -54.04 -2.34 -4.41
C SER A 806 -54.34 -2.20 -2.92
N ALA A 807 -53.41 -2.70 -2.08
CA ALA A 807 -53.49 -2.54 -0.64
C ALA A 807 -52.25 -1.80 -0.12
N VAL A 808 -52.40 -1.11 0.99
CA VAL A 808 -51.35 -0.35 1.63
C VAL A 808 -51.21 -0.72 3.10
N ILE A 809 -49.96 -0.81 3.57
CA ILE A 809 -49.62 -0.83 4.99
C ILE A 809 -48.79 0.42 5.26
N ARG A 810 -49.23 1.23 6.24
CA ARG A 810 -48.48 2.43 6.70
C ARG A 810 -47.98 2.16 8.09
N LEU A 811 -46.68 2.35 8.22
CA LEU A 811 -45.95 2.24 9.47
C LEU A 811 -45.48 3.64 9.86
N THR A 812 -45.79 4.06 11.06
CA THR A 812 -45.24 5.26 11.69
C THR A 812 -44.13 4.83 12.66
N GLY A 813 -42.91 5.24 12.42
CA GLY A 813 -41.75 5.02 13.26
C GLY A 813 -41.16 6.33 13.79
N THR A 814 -39.91 6.27 14.31
CA THR A 814 -39.19 7.43 14.79
C THR A 814 -37.76 7.43 14.27
N GLY A 815 -37.17 8.61 14.18
CA GLY A 815 -35.74 8.77 13.82
C GLY A 815 -35.41 8.13 12.46
N VAL A 816 -34.38 7.29 12.45
CA VAL A 816 -33.86 6.62 11.24
C VAL A 816 -34.89 5.73 10.56
N ARG A 817 -35.82 5.12 11.31
CA ARG A 817 -36.89 4.32 10.75
C ARG A 817 -37.92 5.20 10.03
N GLY A 818 -38.31 6.31 10.64
CA GLY A 818 -39.24 7.27 10.06
C GLY A 818 -40.62 6.67 9.71
N ASN A 819 -41.19 7.11 8.60
CA ASN A 819 -42.50 6.64 8.08
C ASN A 819 -42.23 5.73 6.87
N GLU A 820 -42.77 4.51 6.91
CA GLU A 820 -42.70 3.50 5.85
C GLU A 820 -44.10 3.24 5.26
N THR A 821 -44.20 3.19 3.95
CA THR A 821 -45.44 2.84 3.25
C THR A 821 -45.20 1.66 2.33
N TYR A 822 -45.83 0.54 2.59
CA TYR A 822 -45.78 -0.68 1.79
C TYR A 822 -47.02 -0.76 0.92
N THR A 823 -46.91 -0.61 -0.40
CA THR A 823 -48.01 -0.78 -1.35
C THR A 823 -47.89 -2.12 -2.05
N PHE A 824 -48.91 -2.94 -1.92
CA PHE A 824 -48.95 -4.30 -2.47
C PHE A 824 -49.97 -4.40 -3.60
N LEU A 825 -49.50 -4.81 -4.77
CA LEU A 825 -50.29 -4.92 -5.98
C LEU A 825 -50.79 -6.35 -6.21
N ALA A 826 -51.89 -6.50 -6.98
CA ALA A 826 -52.51 -7.79 -7.22
C ALA A 826 -51.64 -8.82 -7.97
N ASP A 827 -50.62 -8.39 -8.68
CA ASP A 827 -49.61 -9.28 -9.31
C ASP A 827 -48.49 -9.73 -8.36
N GLY A 828 -48.50 -9.26 -7.12
CA GLY A 828 -47.48 -9.53 -6.12
C GLY A 828 -46.35 -8.51 -6.05
N THR A 829 -46.39 -7.45 -6.85
CA THR A 829 -45.40 -6.35 -6.75
C THR A 829 -45.51 -5.66 -5.39
N LEU A 830 -44.37 -5.39 -4.77
CA LEU A 830 -44.27 -4.67 -3.50
C LEU A 830 -43.50 -3.37 -3.74
N LYS A 831 -44.13 -2.24 -3.44
CA LYS A 831 -43.47 -0.93 -3.41
C LYS A 831 -43.30 -0.50 -1.95
N ILE A 832 -42.13 0.02 -1.62
CA ILE A 832 -41.79 0.53 -0.29
C ILE A 832 -41.33 1.99 -0.46
N ASP A 833 -42.04 2.93 0.16
CA ASP A 833 -41.66 4.34 0.24
C ASP A 833 -41.27 4.66 1.68
N VAL A 834 -40.14 5.31 1.91
CA VAL A 834 -39.62 5.65 3.23
C VAL A 834 -39.30 7.13 3.32
N THR A 835 -39.63 7.74 4.46
CA THR A 835 -39.17 9.09 4.82
C THR A 835 -38.70 9.08 6.26
N THR A 836 -37.40 9.30 6.48
CA THR A 836 -36.82 9.37 7.82
C THR A 836 -37.04 10.73 8.45
N GLU A 837 -36.95 10.80 9.76
CA GLU A 837 -37.01 12.05 10.51
C GLU A 837 -35.64 12.39 11.09
N PRO A 838 -35.21 13.68 11.03
CA PRO A 838 -33.96 14.09 11.68
C PRO A 838 -34.05 13.82 13.18
N ALA A 839 -32.98 13.33 13.76
CA ALA A 839 -32.85 13.10 15.19
C ALA A 839 -31.57 13.76 15.74
N GLY A 840 -31.54 14.00 17.06
CA GLY A 840 -30.39 14.64 17.72
C GLY A 840 -30.36 16.17 17.58
N ALA A 841 -29.29 16.77 18.09
CA ALA A 841 -29.09 18.21 18.07
C ALA A 841 -28.57 18.68 16.71
N GLN A 842 -29.16 19.76 16.21
CA GLN A 842 -28.75 20.43 14.98
C GLN A 842 -27.48 21.28 15.20
N GLY A 843 -26.65 21.46 14.15
CA GLY A 843 -25.54 22.39 14.18
C GLY A 843 -24.33 21.94 14.99
N LEU A 844 -24.21 20.66 15.29
CA LEU A 844 -23.01 20.09 15.88
C LEU A 844 -21.87 20.06 14.85
N ASP A 845 -20.63 20.20 15.33
CA ASP A 845 -19.46 19.93 14.51
C ASP A 845 -19.40 18.43 14.10
N ARG A 846 -18.68 18.12 12.99
CA ARG A 846 -18.65 16.77 12.41
C ARG A 846 -18.26 15.67 13.42
N TRP A 847 -17.45 15.99 14.42
CA TRP A 847 -16.95 15.03 15.41
C TRP A 847 -17.97 14.63 16.46
N ARG A 848 -19.01 15.47 16.66
CA ARG A 848 -20.12 15.24 17.59
C ARG A 848 -21.38 14.70 16.91
N ARG A 849 -21.47 14.81 15.58
CA ARG A 849 -22.60 14.24 14.82
C ARG A 849 -22.52 12.72 14.83
N VAL A 850 -23.67 12.05 14.78
CA VAL A 850 -23.78 10.61 14.71
C VAL A 850 -23.96 10.18 13.26
N MET A 851 -23.14 9.25 12.81
CA MET A 851 -23.21 8.63 11.50
C MET A 851 -24.25 7.51 11.51
N ILE A 852 -25.07 7.42 10.46
CA ILE A 852 -25.87 6.24 10.16
C ILE A 852 -25.01 5.33 9.27
N PRO A 853 -24.64 4.14 9.72
CA PRO A 853 -23.75 3.27 8.93
C PRO A 853 -24.36 2.88 7.57
N ARG A 854 -25.64 2.52 7.58
CA ARG A 854 -26.41 2.04 6.42
C ARG A 854 -27.88 2.47 6.56
N LEU A 855 -28.55 2.69 5.43
CA LEU A 855 -29.96 3.07 5.42
C LEU A 855 -30.72 2.29 4.35
N GLY A 856 -31.49 1.26 4.76
CA GLY A 856 -32.16 0.38 3.80
C GLY A 856 -32.92 -0.79 4.42
N PHE A 857 -32.96 -1.89 3.70
CA PHE A 857 -33.62 -3.14 4.05
C PHE A 857 -32.69 -4.33 3.83
N ARG A 858 -33.05 -5.49 4.42
CA ARG A 858 -32.39 -6.76 4.09
C ARG A 858 -33.41 -7.90 4.06
N PHE A 859 -33.11 -8.91 3.25
CA PHE A 859 -33.88 -10.14 3.11
C PHE A 859 -32.97 -11.29 2.65
N ARG A 860 -33.48 -12.52 2.66
CA ARG A 860 -32.75 -13.71 2.23
C ARG A 860 -33.47 -14.40 1.08
N VAL A 861 -32.69 -15.00 0.17
CA VAL A 861 -33.15 -15.84 -0.93
C VAL A 861 -32.30 -17.11 -1.02
N ALA A 862 -32.77 -18.12 -1.75
CA ALA A 862 -32.03 -19.35 -1.95
C ALA A 862 -31.07 -19.30 -3.12
N GLU A 863 -31.34 -18.46 -4.13
CA GLU A 863 -30.55 -18.34 -5.35
C GLU A 863 -29.26 -17.55 -5.10
N ASP A 864 -28.16 -18.00 -5.72
CA ASP A 864 -26.84 -17.42 -5.60
C ASP A 864 -26.54 -16.35 -6.67
N ASP A 865 -27.03 -16.61 -7.89
CA ASP A 865 -26.75 -15.74 -9.04
C ASP A 865 -27.57 -14.45 -9.01
N PHE A 866 -26.95 -13.36 -9.40
CA PHE A 866 -27.61 -12.07 -9.57
C PHE A 866 -27.09 -11.31 -10.80
N ARG A 867 -27.85 -10.28 -11.20
CA ARG A 867 -27.46 -9.34 -12.26
C ARG A 867 -27.91 -7.94 -11.85
N TYR A 868 -27.15 -6.95 -12.26
CA TYR A 868 -27.51 -5.56 -11.96
C TYR A 868 -27.04 -4.59 -13.05
N PHE A 869 -27.66 -3.43 -13.10
CA PHE A 869 -27.20 -2.27 -13.85
C PHE A 869 -26.80 -1.20 -12.85
N GLY A 870 -25.53 -1.09 -12.60
CA GLY A 870 -24.92 -0.27 -11.58
C GLY A 870 -23.39 -0.21 -11.74
N ARG A 871 -22.69 0.33 -10.76
CA ARG A 871 -21.23 0.39 -10.76
C ARG A 871 -20.60 -0.95 -10.37
N GLY A 872 -19.60 -1.36 -11.16
CA GLY A 872 -18.89 -2.62 -10.97
C GLY A 872 -17.67 -2.72 -11.92
N PRO A 873 -17.06 -3.92 -12.09
CA PRO A 873 -17.45 -5.20 -11.48
C PRO A 873 -17.04 -5.38 -10.02
N VAL A 874 -16.00 -4.69 -9.55
CA VAL A 874 -15.48 -4.81 -8.19
C VAL A 874 -16.36 -4.09 -7.18
N GLU A 875 -16.29 -4.51 -5.90
CA GLU A 875 -16.99 -3.82 -4.82
C GLU A 875 -16.62 -2.34 -4.78
N ASN A 876 -17.59 -1.51 -4.46
CA ASN A 876 -17.39 -0.07 -4.42
C ASN A 876 -18.33 0.57 -3.41
N TYR A 877 -17.88 1.69 -2.83
CA TYR A 877 -18.61 2.44 -1.81
C TYR A 877 -18.76 3.89 -2.26
N TRP A 878 -19.62 4.64 -1.61
CA TRP A 878 -19.87 6.03 -1.95
C TRP A 878 -18.62 6.91 -2.05
N ASP A 879 -17.61 6.63 -1.24
CA ASP A 879 -16.34 7.34 -1.22
C ASP A 879 -15.19 6.60 -1.95
N ARG A 880 -15.48 5.41 -2.53
CA ARG A 880 -14.53 4.61 -3.31
C ARG A 880 -15.24 3.96 -4.50
N SER A 881 -15.44 4.71 -5.56
CA SER A 881 -16.19 4.24 -6.74
C SER A 881 -15.65 4.73 -8.07
N SER A 882 -14.59 5.53 -8.10
CA SER A 882 -14.06 6.12 -9.34
C SER A 882 -13.50 5.07 -10.29
N CYS A 883 -12.96 3.97 -9.77
CA CYS A 883 -12.43 2.86 -10.58
C CYS A 883 -13.50 2.03 -11.29
N THR A 884 -14.79 2.21 -10.95
CA THR A 884 -15.89 1.38 -11.45
C THR A 884 -16.71 2.06 -12.54
N PHE A 885 -17.43 1.26 -13.31
CA PHE A 885 -18.24 1.73 -14.44
C PHE A 885 -19.67 1.28 -14.32
N LYS A 886 -20.59 2.14 -14.75
CA LYS A 886 -22.01 1.83 -14.79
C LYS A 886 -22.37 1.04 -16.04
N SER A 887 -22.52 -0.28 -15.88
CA SER A 887 -22.87 -1.21 -16.94
C SER A 887 -23.73 -2.34 -16.39
N ILE A 888 -24.08 -3.33 -17.23
CA ILE A 888 -24.75 -4.54 -16.75
C ILE A 888 -23.69 -5.58 -16.37
N TRP A 889 -23.70 -5.93 -15.10
CA TRP A 889 -22.82 -6.93 -14.51
C TRP A 889 -23.59 -8.17 -14.09
N LYS A 890 -22.86 -9.25 -13.87
CA LYS A 890 -23.34 -10.51 -13.31
C LYS A 890 -22.40 -10.92 -12.19
N GLY A 891 -22.96 -11.40 -11.11
CA GLY A 891 -22.22 -11.90 -9.96
C GLY A 891 -22.86 -13.14 -9.39
N SER A 892 -22.20 -13.74 -8.42
CA SER A 892 -22.78 -14.74 -7.53
C SER A 892 -22.41 -14.39 -6.09
N ALA A 893 -23.33 -14.61 -5.16
CA ALA A 893 -23.11 -14.29 -3.75
C ALA A 893 -21.86 -14.96 -3.16
N ALA A 894 -21.50 -16.13 -3.67
CA ALA A 894 -20.28 -16.83 -3.26
C ALA A 894 -18.99 -16.14 -3.72
N ALA A 895 -19.03 -15.37 -4.83
CA ALA A 895 -17.87 -14.70 -5.40
C ALA A 895 -17.75 -13.23 -4.99
N GLU A 896 -18.75 -12.64 -4.36
CA GLU A 896 -18.76 -11.23 -3.96
C GLU A 896 -18.04 -10.98 -2.61
N TYR A 897 -17.83 -12.01 -1.82
CA TYR A 897 -17.12 -11.90 -0.56
C TYR A 897 -15.62 -11.67 -0.82
N TYR A 898 -15.11 -10.46 -0.52
CA TYR A 898 -13.68 -10.21 -0.47
C TYR A 898 -13.15 -10.53 0.94
N PRO A 899 -12.18 -11.46 1.07
CA PRO A 899 -11.72 -11.97 2.35
C PRO A 899 -10.61 -11.09 2.95
N TYR A 900 -10.95 -9.87 3.40
CA TYR A 900 -10.00 -9.07 4.18
C TYR A 900 -9.42 -9.87 5.34
N VAL A 901 -8.13 -9.71 5.65
CA VAL A 901 -7.42 -10.53 6.67
C VAL A 901 -8.19 -10.56 8.00
N ARG A 902 -8.70 -9.42 8.45
CA ARG A 902 -9.72 -9.37 9.51
C ARG A 902 -11.11 -9.19 8.88
N PRO A 903 -12.07 -10.11 9.14
CA PRO A 903 -13.42 -10.03 8.58
C PRO A 903 -14.13 -8.72 8.92
N GLN A 904 -14.78 -8.11 7.92
CA GLN A 904 -15.47 -6.83 8.01
C GLN A 904 -16.46 -6.66 6.85
N GLU A 905 -17.16 -5.53 6.73
CA GLU A 905 -18.06 -5.21 5.62
C GLU A 905 -17.36 -5.39 4.27
N THR A 906 -18.05 -5.98 3.29
CA THR A 906 -17.53 -6.28 1.94
C THR A 906 -18.66 -6.47 0.91
N GLY A 907 -18.33 -6.51 -0.38
CA GLY A 907 -19.23 -6.91 -1.48
C GLY A 907 -20.30 -5.87 -1.82
N HIS A 908 -20.09 -4.60 -1.55
CA HIS A 908 -21.06 -3.53 -1.81
C HIS A 908 -20.95 -2.97 -3.23
N HIS A 909 -22.11 -2.59 -3.80
CA HIS A 909 -22.22 -1.98 -5.13
C HIS A 909 -23.10 -0.73 -5.08
N THR A 910 -22.69 0.33 -5.76
CA THR A 910 -23.34 1.65 -5.76
C THR A 910 -23.97 2.00 -7.10
N ASP A 911 -24.75 3.10 -7.12
CA ASP A 911 -25.35 3.73 -8.30
C ASP A 911 -26.14 2.74 -9.19
N THR A 912 -26.96 1.88 -8.55
CA THR A 912 -27.69 0.79 -9.18
C THR A 912 -29.08 1.25 -9.62
N GLU A 913 -29.42 1.02 -10.90
CA GLU A 913 -30.75 1.30 -11.47
C GLU A 913 -31.71 0.13 -11.25
N TRP A 914 -31.20 -1.09 -11.39
CA TRP A 914 -31.94 -2.30 -11.10
C TRP A 914 -31.03 -3.46 -10.65
N LEU A 915 -31.58 -4.30 -9.77
CA LEU A 915 -30.99 -5.56 -9.31
C LEU A 915 -31.95 -6.70 -9.61
N GLU A 916 -31.46 -7.82 -10.15
CA GLU A 916 -32.20 -9.06 -10.39
C GLU A 916 -31.60 -10.17 -9.52
N VAL A 917 -32.34 -10.64 -8.53
CA VAL A 917 -31.93 -11.65 -7.55
C VAL A 917 -33.12 -12.40 -7.01
N GLY A 918 -33.03 -13.71 -6.74
CA GLY A 918 -34.12 -14.51 -6.13
C GLY A 918 -35.43 -14.55 -6.91
N GLY A 919 -35.43 -14.26 -8.22
CA GLY A 919 -36.64 -14.16 -9.04
C GLY A 919 -37.36 -12.81 -8.94
N LEU A 920 -36.77 -11.86 -8.24
CA LEU A 920 -37.17 -10.46 -8.14
C LEU A 920 -36.36 -9.58 -9.08
N ALA A 921 -37.03 -8.59 -9.70
CA ALA A 921 -36.35 -7.42 -10.26
C ALA A 921 -36.66 -6.22 -9.36
N ILE A 922 -35.61 -5.58 -8.86
CA ILE A 922 -35.71 -4.49 -7.88
C ILE A 922 -35.29 -3.19 -8.57
N THR A 923 -36.05 -2.13 -8.40
CA THR A 923 -35.73 -0.78 -8.87
C THR A 923 -35.93 0.23 -7.75
N GLY A 924 -35.23 1.36 -7.79
CA GLY A 924 -35.46 2.47 -6.87
C GLY A 924 -36.23 3.63 -7.51
N GLY A 925 -36.78 4.52 -6.71
CA GLY A 925 -37.21 5.85 -7.16
C GLY A 925 -36.01 6.74 -7.55
N GLN A 926 -34.85 6.38 -7.08
CA GLN A 926 -33.51 6.92 -7.34
C GLN A 926 -32.53 5.74 -7.50
N PRO A 927 -31.32 5.93 -8.03
CA PRO A 927 -30.28 4.91 -7.93
C PRO A 927 -30.02 4.49 -6.46
N PHE A 928 -29.78 3.23 -6.24
CA PHE A 928 -29.64 2.62 -4.92
C PHE A 928 -28.33 1.80 -4.82
N GLU A 929 -28.09 1.23 -3.66
CA GLU A 929 -26.91 0.44 -3.36
C GLU A 929 -27.29 -0.95 -2.84
N PHE A 930 -26.38 -1.93 -2.91
CA PHE A 930 -26.71 -3.27 -2.44
C PHE A 930 -25.47 -4.11 -2.12
N ASN A 931 -25.65 -5.14 -1.26
CA ASN A 931 -24.76 -6.31 -1.15
C ASN A 931 -25.57 -7.58 -1.43
N VAL A 932 -24.90 -8.61 -1.97
CA VAL A 932 -25.47 -9.96 -2.18
C VAL A 932 -24.38 -10.96 -1.78
N LEU A 933 -24.50 -11.56 -0.58
CA LEU A 933 -23.44 -12.38 0.03
C LEU A 933 -23.99 -13.71 0.57
N ARG A 934 -23.10 -14.71 0.68
CA ARG A 934 -23.32 -15.95 1.44
C ARG A 934 -23.04 -15.78 2.95
N GLN A 935 -22.71 -14.61 3.39
CA GLN A 935 -22.49 -14.21 4.78
C GLN A 935 -23.60 -13.24 5.19
N SER A 936 -24.08 -13.37 6.41
CA SER A 936 -24.96 -12.35 6.98
C SER A 936 -24.14 -11.17 7.55
N VAL A 937 -24.80 -10.05 7.79
CA VAL A 937 -24.18 -8.90 8.48
C VAL A 937 -23.58 -9.35 9.82
N GLU A 938 -24.28 -10.22 10.54
CA GLU A 938 -23.85 -10.75 11.84
C GLU A 938 -22.62 -11.67 11.75
N ASP A 939 -22.42 -12.35 10.63
CA ASP A 939 -21.24 -13.21 10.41
C ASP A 939 -19.95 -12.41 10.29
N LEU A 940 -20.06 -11.15 9.86
CA LEU A 940 -18.93 -10.23 9.65
C LEU A 940 -18.75 -9.24 10.82
N ASP A 941 -19.73 -9.12 11.71
CA ASP A 941 -19.80 -8.10 12.75
C ASP A 941 -19.11 -8.56 14.05
N ASP A 942 -18.03 -7.91 14.44
CA ASP A 942 -17.31 -8.12 15.71
C ASP A 942 -17.99 -7.45 16.90
N GLY A 943 -19.04 -6.68 16.69
CA GLY A 943 -19.71 -5.92 17.76
C GLY A 943 -19.17 -4.51 17.92
N LEU A 944 -19.15 -4.01 19.16
CA LEU A 944 -18.74 -2.63 19.45
C LEU A 944 -17.21 -2.47 19.59
N GLN A 945 -16.49 -3.57 19.66
CA GLN A 945 -15.02 -3.62 19.75
C GLN A 945 -14.50 -4.72 18.84
N LYS A 946 -13.34 -4.48 18.24
CA LYS A 946 -12.64 -5.49 17.43
C LYS A 946 -12.44 -6.78 18.23
N GLN A 947 -12.63 -7.90 17.57
CA GLN A 947 -12.30 -9.22 18.07
C GLN A 947 -11.12 -9.80 17.28
N GLN A 948 -10.39 -10.72 17.90
CA GLN A 948 -9.35 -11.50 17.23
C GLN A 948 -10.06 -12.56 16.36
N ARG A 949 -10.26 -12.26 15.07
CA ARG A 949 -10.99 -13.12 14.12
C ARG A 949 -10.26 -13.23 12.78
N HIS A 950 -10.42 -14.38 12.15
CA HIS A 950 -9.78 -14.73 10.89
C HIS A 950 -10.80 -15.09 9.81
N ILE A 951 -10.37 -15.17 8.58
CA ILE A 951 -11.20 -15.60 7.44
C ILE A 951 -11.83 -16.97 7.71
N SER A 952 -11.09 -17.87 8.36
CA SER A 952 -11.58 -19.22 8.74
C SER A 952 -12.74 -19.22 9.74
N ASP A 953 -12.96 -18.12 10.47
CA ASP A 953 -14.06 -17.98 11.43
C ASP A 953 -15.37 -17.53 10.79
N VAL A 954 -15.34 -17.16 9.50
CA VAL A 954 -16.52 -16.66 8.79
C VAL A 954 -17.25 -17.82 8.10
N PRO A 955 -18.48 -18.13 8.52
CA PRO A 955 -19.23 -19.23 7.90
C PRO A 955 -19.71 -18.86 6.51
N VAL A 956 -19.78 -19.85 5.62
CA VAL A 956 -20.52 -19.76 4.37
C VAL A 956 -21.90 -20.34 4.60
N ARG A 957 -22.94 -19.53 4.42
CA ARG A 957 -24.34 -19.91 4.67
C ARG A 957 -24.95 -20.63 3.46
N ASP A 958 -26.03 -21.35 3.70
CA ASP A 958 -26.85 -22.02 2.68
C ASP A 958 -27.92 -21.10 2.06
N PHE A 959 -28.01 -19.85 2.52
CA PHE A 959 -28.84 -18.78 1.97
C PHE A 959 -27.97 -17.68 1.36
N THR A 960 -28.57 -16.82 0.56
CA THR A 960 -28.01 -15.57 0.09
C THR A 960 -28.70 -14.42 0.81
N GLU A 961 -27.95 -13.61 1.55
CA GLU A 961 -28.44 -12.38 2.17
C GLU A 961 -28.28 -11.21 1.19
N VAL A 962 -29.38 -10.50 0.99
CA VAL A 962 -29.43 -9.29 0.15
C VAL A 962 -29.65 -8.10 1.07
N CYS A 963 -28.70 -7.17 1.09
CA CYS A 963 -28.92 -5.84 1.65
C CYS A 963 -29.28 -4.90 0.50
N LEU A 964 -30.35 -4.15 0.66
CA LEU A 964 -30.91 -3.24 -0.32
C LEU A 964 -30.94 -1.86 0.29
N ASP A 965 -30.02 -0.99 -0.10
CA ASP A 965 -29.76 0.26 0.59
C ASP A 965 -30.15 1.47 -0.27
N TYR A 966 -30.70 2.48 0.38
CA TYR A 966 -30.68 3.81 -0.16
C TYR A 966 -29.25 4.24 -0.36
N ARG A 967 -28.45 4.09 0.72
CA ARG A 967 -27.01 4.38 0.73
C ARG A 967 -26.32 3.78 1.95
N GLN A 968 -25.02 3.56 1.83
CA GLN A 968 -24.08 3.34 2.93
C GLN A 968 -23.20 4.56 3.15
N SER A 969 -22.86 4.88 4.39
CA SER A 969 -21.79 5.83 4.69
C SER A 969 -20.45 5.30 4.17
N GLY A 970 -19.56 6.20 3.74
CA GLY A 970 -18.25 5.84 3.21
C GLY A 970 -17.43 4.96 4.15
N VAL A 971 -16.40 4.30 3.62
CA VAL A 971 -15.51 3.42 4.38
C VAL A 971 -14.32 4.17 4.99
N GLY A 972 -14.05 5.41 4.54
CA GLY A 972 -12.91 6.20 5.00
C GLY A 972 -11.59 5.76 4.38
N GLY A 973 -10.48 6.30 4.89
CA GLY A 973 -9.16 5.93 4.38
C GLY A 973 -8.09 7.01 4.48
N TYR A 974 -8.32 8.13 5.18
CA TYR A 974 -7.23 9.09 5.43
C TYR A 974 -6.29 8.56 6.51
N ASP A 975 -6.85 8.05 7.60
CA ASP A 975 -6.17 7.24 8.61
C ASP A 975 -7.14 6.19 9.18
N SER A 976 -6.66 5.32 10.08
CA SER A 976 -7.46 4.29 10.74
C SER A 976 -7.50 4.41 12.27
N TRP A 977 -7.23 5.62 12.82
CA TRP A 977 -7.19 5.87 14.27
C TRP A 977 -7.91 7.15 14.71
N GLY A 978 -8.65 7.83 13.84
CA GLY A 978 -9.40 9.04 14.22
C GLY A 978 -10.26 9.64 13.13
N ASN A 979 -9.82 9.65 11.88
CA ASN A 979 -10.55 10.27 10.80
C ASN A 979 -11.82 9.47 10.42
N ARG A 980 -12.86 10.21 10.14
CA ARG A 980 -14.10 9.73 9.53
C ARG A 980 -14.06 9.94 8.02
N PRO A 981 -14.90 9.24 7.23
CA PRO A 981 -15.10 9.57 5.82
C PRO A 981 -15.42 11.07 5.64
N GLU A 982 -15.16 11.60 4.45
CA GLU A 982 -15.49 13.01 4.15
C GLU A 982 -16.96 13.33 4.44
N GLU A 983 -17.23 14.54 4.96
CA GLU A 983 -18.56 14.92 5.42
C GLU A 983 -19.66 14.76 4.35
N SER A 984 -19.30 14.97 3.08
CA SER A 984 -20.17 14.77 1.91
C SER A 984 -20.45 13.29 1.58
N ARG A 985 -19.71 12.37 2.21
CA ARG A 985 -19.79 10.92 1.99
C ARG A 985 -20.34 10.16 3.21
N VAL A 986 -21.09 10.86 4.09
CA VAL A 986 -21.65 10.29 5.32
C VAL A 986 -23.15 10.56 5.40
N LEU A 987 -23.91 9.55 5.83
CA LEU A 987 -25.30 9.70 6.23
C LEU A 987 -25.36 10.20 7.67
N TRP A 988 -25.96 11.38 7.89
CA TRP A 988 -26.01 12.00 9.19
C TRP A 988 -27.39 11.84 9.86
N MET A 989 -27.42 11.51 11.15
CA MET A 989 -28.64 11.33 11.92
C MET A 989 -29.52 12.60 11.99
N ASP A 990 -28.92 13.77 11.88
CA ASP A 990 -29.59 15.08 11.94
C ASP A 990 -30.16 15.53 10.58
N GLN A 991 -30.16 14.65 9.58
CA GLN A 991 -30.75 14.89 8.25
C GLN A 991 -31.95 13.99 7.99
N SER A 992 -32.84 14.42 7.10
CA SER A 992 -33.98 13.65 6.60
C SER A 992 -33.63 13.03 5.25
N TYR A 993 -34.07 11.78 5.04
CA TYR A 993 -33.88 11.06 3.80
C TYR A 993 -35.20 10.52 3.29
N SER A 994 -35.43 10.62 1.98
CA SER A 994 -36.62 10.04 1.31
C SER A 994 -36.16 9.13 0.18
N TYR A 995 -36.63 7.89 0.17
CA TYR A 995 -36.25 6.91 -0.85
C TYR A 995 -37.36 5.87 -1.06
N SER A 996 -37.27 5.17 -2.19
CA SER A 996 -38.23 4.09 -2.44
C SER A 996 -37.61 2.95 -3.22
N PHE A 997 -38.23 1.74 -3.01
CA PHE A 997 -37.91 0.54 -3.76
C PHE A 997 -39.19 -0.07 -4.34
N THR A 998 -39.06 -0.65 -5.53
CA THR A 998 -40.13 -1.46 -6.13
C THR A 998 -39.55 -2.84 -6.46
N LEU A 999 -40.09 -3.87 -5.81
CA LEU A 999 -39.70 -5.26 -5.97
C LEU A 999 -40.77 -5.97 -6.83
N ILE A 1000 -40.39 -6.42 -8.02
CA ILE A 1000 -41.27 -6.91 -9.04
C ILE A 1000 -41.02 -8.40 -9.32
N PRO A 1001 -41.89 -9.32 -8.95
CA PRO A 1001 -41.68 -10.74 -9.20
C PRO A 1001 -41.79 -11.13 -10.67
N GLY A 1002 -40.91 -12.04 -11.11
CA GLY A 1002 -41.01 -12.76 -12.38
C GLY A 1002 -40.77 -11.96 -13.64
N ILE A 1003 -40.16 -10.78 -13.54
CA ILE A 1003 -39.68 -10.01 -14.71
C ILE A 1003 -38.14 -9.84 -14.68
N LYS A 1004 -37.57 -9.46 -15.82
CA LYS A 1004 -36.16 -9.16 -15.92
C LYS A 1004 -35.90 -7.72 -15.55
N GLY A 1005 -34.70 -7.45 -14.95
CA GLY A 1005 -34.30 -6.14 -14.51
C GLY A 1005 -34.35 -5.08 -15.60
N GLU A 1006 -33.92 -5.43 -16.84
CA GLU A 1006 -34.04 -4.49 -17.96
C GLU A 1006 -35.44 -4.03 -18.30
N LYS A 1007 -36.44 -4.88 -18.04
CA LYS A 1007 -37.86 -4.48 -18.20
C LYS A 1007 -38.31 -3.64 -17.00
N ALA A 1008 -37.91 -4.02 -15.80
CA ALA A 1008 -38.26 -3.30 -14.58
C ALA A 1008 -37.84 -1.83 -14.65
N ASN A 1009 -36.66 -1.57 -15.23
CA ASN A 1009 -36.09 -0.21 -15.37
C ASN A 1009 -36.97 0.75 -16.21
N HIS A 1010 -37.82 0.22 -17.07
CA HIS A 1010 -38.69 1.00 -17.95
C HIS A 1010 -40.18 0.97 -17.54
N ILE A 1011 -40.48 0.37 -16.40
CA ILE A 1011 -41.86 0.23 -15.91
C ILE A 1011 -42.02 0.98 -14.57
N THR A 1012 -43.10 1.74 -14.45
CA THR A 1012 -43.62 2.26 -13.19
C THR A 1012 -44.96 1.56 -12.90
N LYS A 1013 -45.10 0.98 -11.72
CA LYS A 1013 -46.34 0.32 -11.27
C LYS A 1013 -46.91 1.00 -10.07
#